data_d497f46cd69f77ba3d8623a7402113c8
#
_entry.id   d497f46cd69f77ba3d8623a7402113c8
#
_cell.length_a   1.000
_cell.length_b   1.000
_cell.length_c   1.000
_cell.angle_alpha   90.00
_cell.angle_beta   90.00
_cell.angle_gamma   90.00
#
_symmetry.space_group_name_H-M   'P 1'
#
loop_
_entity.id
_entity.type
_entity.pdbx_description
1 polymer ?
#
loop_
_entity_poly.entity_id
_entity_poly.type
_entity_poly.pdbx_seq_one_letter_code
_entity_poly.pdbx_strand_id
1 'polypeptide(L)'
;MKKKTLSMVMGLILGVTTVFGSIGTTAVTVSAASGEVTDADCADNNTDAPAADKVVPDANQYKYQKDELAAFCHFGPNTFNEVEWGEHYGDRSPADIFTLSNDFDADTLVSTLKNAGFKKIIVTAKHHDGFCIWNSAYTDYCVKNTNYKNGEGDVLAEISAACTKYHLDMGLYLSPWDIHEPSYGYYDANGNATTKENDVLDYNTYYNNQLTEILSNDKYGNNGHFVEVWMDGAKGSGANAQEYDFTRWFDTIQKYEGKAAKYDADCMLFGAGAYTTVRWIGNEDGVAYEDTWSKSNVNVAANTIDSNGSTPYTKGYENGNKWTVPECDGRITSGWFWGTNKCTPKTISQLATMYFDSVGHNGTMLLNVPPNNQGTVDQAILDRVTEFGNNVEETFRTNLAKATGTTITASNVRGNDVDFKPGNVVDGDDATYWTTDDGTKSGSLTIKWDTAKKFDVVSIEEAIQKGQHINSYTVEYKTSDSANWQTLKTGVTIGAKRLIRTSPVSATQVRITVGTSEGKVPMLSEVGVYKASEGFQLAGSAPEGMETTSVNDATKFTFSSTGWNPQTGSSYINGQNTWSNMANAEFTYTFDGTKVYLMGTKDPGHGSADVYIDGQLVETINTNATSRSTGTKIFESADLTDGHHTLRVVAKTSAAIGVEAAYVINNGGVGMIELENSAYTMNEESTLDVKVKRVGGTKGTITAKIQPNPGSAIQDDFNTELAPTVTLNDGES
;
A
#
# COMPACT_ATOMS: atom_id res chain seq x y z
N MET A 1 -10.11 55.54 -48.19
CA MET A 1 -10.11 56.56 -47.10
C MET A 1 -10.65 55.94 -45.84
N LYS A 2 -9.91 56.15 -44.73
CA LYS A 2 -10.20 55.89 -43.31
C LYS A 2 -10.25 54.43 -42.83
N LYS A 3 -9.09 54.06 -42.33
CA LYS A 3 -8.83 53.00 -41.33
C LYS A 3 -9.62 53.27 -40.06
N LYS A 4 -10.20 52.23 -39.45
CA LYS A 4 -10.49 52.23 -38.04
C LYS A 4 -9.71 51.09 -37.40
N THR A 5 -8.76 51.46 -36.59
CA THR A 5 -7.94 50.61 -35.72
C THR A 5 -8.77 50.18 -34.54
N LEU A 6 -8.91 48.87 -34.31
CA LEU A 6 -9.45 48.34 -33.07
C LEU A 6 -8.26 47.80 -32.28
N SER A 7 -7.96 48.47 -31.18
CA SER A 7 -6.88 48.09 -30.25
C SER A 7 -7.34 46.93 -29.39
N MET A 8 -6.70 45.78 -29.57
CA MET A 8 -6.91 44.62 -28.73
C MET A 8 -5.70 44.52 -27.76
N VAL A 9 -5.93 44.77 -26.50
CA VAL A 9 -4.95 44.60 -25.45
C VAL A 9 -4.79 43.11 -25.24
N MET A 10 -3.69 42.56 -25.70
CA MET A 10 -3.30 41.19 -25.46
C MET A 10 -2.41 41.16 -24.19
N GLY A 11 -2.96 40.70 -23.10
CA GLY A 11 -2.19 40.37 -21.89
C GLY A 11 -1.28 39.19 -22.16
N LEU A 12 0.02 39.46 -22.14
CA LEU A 12 1.06 38.45 -22.29
C LEU A 12 1.21 37.70 -20.98
N ILE A 13 0.65 36.50 -20.89
CA ILE A 13 1.01 35.54 -19.82
C ILE A 13 2.24 34.77 -20.29
N LEU A 14 3.40 35.06 -19.71
CA LEU A 14 4.60 34.27 -19.89
C LEU A 14 4.47 32.96 -19.12
N GLY A 15 4.01 31.91 -19.79
CA GLY A 15 4.13 30.54 -19.31
C GLY A 15 5.54 30.01 -19.55
N VAL A 16 6.29 29.76 -18.51
CA VAL A 16 7.53 28.99 -18.59
C VAL A 16 7.11 27.53 -18.80
N THR A 17 7.24 27.06 -20.03
CA THR A 17 7.08 25.65 -20.39
C THR A 17 8.37 24.91 -20.02
N THR A 18 8.38 24.23 -18.88
CA THR A 18 9.25 23.10 -18.67
C THR A 18 8.68 21.92 -19.45
N VAL A 19 9.43 21.43 -20.40
CA VAL A 19 9.08 20.27 -21.22
C VAL A 19 9.19 19.02 -20.33
N PHE A 20 8.09 18.64 -19.68
CA PHE A 20 7.79 17.26 -19.36
C PHE A 20 6.84 16.74 -20.44
N GLY A 21 7.21 15.60 -21.05
CA GLY A 21 6.38 15.00 -22.09
C GLY A 21 4.97 14.78 -21.56
N SER A 22 4.04 15.62 -21.99
CA SER A 22 2.63 15.47 -21.68
C SER A 22 2.10 14.26 -22.45
N ILE A 23 1.89 13.16 -21.74
CA ILE A 23 0.84 12.24 -22.13
C ILE A 23 -0.45 13.04 -21.91
N GLY A 24 -1.10 13.39 -23.01
CA GLY A 24 -2.32 14.19 -22.96
C GLY A 24 -3.40 13.46 -22.19
N THR A 25 -3.67 13.88 -20.98
CA THR A 25 -4.92 13.56 -20.29
C THR A 25 -6.00 14.39 -20.98
N THR A 26 -6.69 13.77 -21.95
CA THR A 26 -7.97 14.30 -22.43
C THR A 26 -8.94 14.23 -21.26
N ALA A 27 -9.30 15.38 -20.70
CA ALA A 27 -10.43 15.45 -19.80
C ALA A 27 -11.65 14.92 -20.56
N VAL A 28 -12.22 13.82 -20.08
CA VAL A 28 -13.45 13.27 -20.65
C VAL A 28 -14.59 14.20 -20.22
N THR A 29 -15.04 15.06 -21.10
CA THR A 29 -16.24 15.85 -20.88
C THR A 29 -17.45 14.96 -21.15
N VAL A 30 -18.10 14.49 -20.09
CA VAL A 30 -19.41 13.85 -20.18
C VAL A 30 -20.44 14.95 -20.47
N SER A 31 -21.03 14.92 -21.66
CA SER A 31 -22.22 15.74 -21.96
C SER A 31 -23.37 15.20 -21.11
N ALA A 32 -23.89 16.02 -20.21
CA ALA A 32 -25.08 15.67 -19.43
C ALA A 32 -26.25 15.39 -20.36
N ALA A 33 -26.51 14.14 -20.65
CA ALA A 33 -27.79 13.70 -21.20
C ALA A 33 -28.79 13.57 -20.04
N SER A 34 -30.01 13.94 -20.33
CA SER A 34 -31.17 14.01 -19.48
C SER A 34 -31.39 12.82 -18.57
N GLY A 35 -31.23 13.00 -17.26
CA GLY A 35 -31.72 12.09 -16.20
C GLY A 35 -30.68 11.05 -15.77
N GLU A 36 -30.19 11.20 -14.52
CA GLU A 36 -29.45 10.12 -13.85
C GLU A 36 -30.38 8.93 -13.60
N VAL A 37 -29.90 7.71 -13.84
CA VAL A 37 -30.64 6.44 -13.66
C VAL A 37 -30.45 5.95 -12.23
N THR A 38 -31.53 5.62 -11.54
CA THR A 38 -31.54 4.99 -10.22
C THR A 38 -31.83 3.50 -10.32
N ASP A 39 -31.68 2.75 -9.24
CA ASP A 39 -32.10 1.34 -9.16
C ASP A 39 -33.60 1.15 -9.48
N ALA A 40 -34.43 2.14 -9.11
CA ALA A 40 -35.87 2.08 -9.35
C ALA A 40 -36.26 2.28 -10.84
N ASP A 41 -35.35 2.81 -11.64
CA ASP A 41 -35.55 2.99 -13.08
C ASP A 41 -35.13 1.74 -13.88
N CYS A 42 -34.58 0.73 -13.21
CA CYS A 42 -34.14 -0.54 -13.80
C CYS A 42 -35.21 -1.64 -13.63
N ALA A 43 -35.30 -2.50 -14.63
CA ALA A 43 -36.23 -3.64 -14.65
C ALA A 43 -35.49 -4.88 -15.18
N ASP A 44 -36.08 -6.06 -15.00
CA ASP A 44 -35.59 -7.28 -15.65
C ASP A 44 -35.88 -7.23 -17.16
N ASN A 45 -34.93 -6.74 -17.91
CA ASN A 45 -35.02 -6.54 -19.35
C ASN A 45 -34.32 -7.67 -20.15
N ASN A 46 -33.75 -8.65 -19.45
CA ASN A 46 -32.96 -9.77 -20.02
C ASN A 46 -31.86 -9.26 -20.99
N THR A 47 -31.16 -8.19 -20.60
CA THR A 47 -30.11 -7.60 -21.40
C THR A 47 -28.82 -8.45 -21.29
N ASP A 48 -28.24 -8.80 -22.43
CA ASP A 48 -26.99 -9.56 -22.45
C ASP A 48 -25.85 -8.80 -21.77
N ALA A 49 -25.07 -9.52 -20.96
CA ALA A 49 -23.86 -8.97 -20.33
C ALA A 49 -22.83 -8.53 -21.39
N PRO A 50 -22.03 -7.49 -21.10
CA PRO A 50 -20.94 -7.11 -21.99
C PRO A 50 -19.95 -8.25 -22.18
N ALA A 51 -19.37 -8.35 -23.38
CA ALA A 51 -18.34 -9.35 -23.66
C ALA A 51 -17.11 -9.11 -22.79
N ALA A 52 -16.54 -10.20 -22.28
CA ALA A 52 -15.24 -10.14 -21.60
C ALA A 52 -14.11 -9.85 -22.61
N ASP A 53 -13.01 -9.27 -22.13
CA ASP A 53 -11.76 -9.16 -22.87
C ASP A 53 -11.24 -10.57 -23.27
N LYS A 54 -10.35 -10.59 -24.28
CA LYS A 54 -9.63 -11.82 -24.65
C LYS A 54 -8.69 -12.32 -23.57
N VAL A 55 -8.19 -11.40 -22.75
CA VAL A 55 -7.25 -11.65 -21.65
C VAL A 55 -7.93 -11.25 -20.36
N VAL A 56 -8.33 -12.25 -19.59
CA VAL A 56 -8.96 -12.15 -18.28
C VAL A 56 -8.17 -12.99 -17.27
N PRO A 57 -8.28 -12.74 -15.96
CA PRO A 57 -7.70 -13.63 -14.97
C PRO A 57 -8.40 -15.00 -14.99
N ASP A 58 -7.66 -16.06 -14.73
CA ASP A 58 -8.25 -17.33 -14.29
C ASP A 58 -8.72 -17.24 -12.83
N ALA A 59 -9.33 -18.30 -12.31
CA ALA A 59 -9.90 -18.30 -10.96
C ALA A 59 -8.84 -18.04 -9.86
N ASN A 60 -7.62 -18.58 -10.03
CA ASN A 60 -6.53 -18.37 -9.09
C ASN A 60 -5.95 -16.95 -9.17
N GLN A 61 -5.73 -16.45 -10.38
CA GLN A 61 -5.27 -15.07 -10.58
C GLN A 61 -6.27 -14.07 -10.02
N TYR A 62 -7.57 -14.33 -10.21
CA TYR A 62 -8.63 -13.51 -9.65
C TYR A 62 -8.58 -13.52 -8.11
N LYS A 63 -8.61 -14.72 -7.50
CA LYS A 63 -8.51 -14.88 -6.05
C LYS A 63 -7.25 -14.23 -5.50
N TYR A 64 -6.09 -14.50 -6.14
CA TYR A 64 -4.80 -13.98 -5.73
C TYR A 64 -4.79 -12.44 -5.66
N GLN A 65 -5.36 -11.79 -6.67
CA GLN A 65 -5.42 -10.33 -6.76
C GLN A 65 -6.41 -9.74 -5.74
N LYS A 66 -7.51 -10.44 -5.45
CA LYS A 66 -8.51 -10.04 -4.43
C LYS A 66 -8.05 -10.35 -3.00
N ASP A 67 -7.12 -11.25 -2.81
CA ASP A 67 -6.51 -11.54 -1.50
C ASP A 67 -5.67 -10.37 -0.95
N GLU A 68 -5.14 -9.51 -1.79
CA GLU A 68 -4.43 -8.26 -1.49
C GLU A 68 -3.13 -8.40 -0.70
N LEU A 69 -3.15 -9.11 0.45
CA LEU A 69 -2.07 -9.18 1.43
C LEU A 69 -1.41 -10.56 1.48
N ALA A 70 -0.11 -10.59 1.25
CA ALA A 70 0.76 -11.73 1.44
C ALA A 70 1.95 -11.39 2.33
N ALA A 71 2.47 -12.36 3.07
CA ALA A 71 3.69 -12.22 3.83
C ALA A 71 4.85 -12.98 3.17
N PHE A 72 6.05 -12.40 3.21
CA PHE A 72 7.29 -13.12 2.97
C PHE A 72 7.91 -13.55 4.31
N CYS A 73 8.56 -14.72 4.33
CA CYS A 73 9.33 -15.20 5.47
C CYS A 73 10.75 -15.56 4.99
N HIS A 74 11.70 -14.64 5.14
CA HIS A 74 13.09 -14.88 4.86
C HIS A 74 13.76 -15.42 6.13
N PHE A 75 14.14 -16.70 6.11
CA PHE A 75 14.81 -17.38 7.21
C PHE A 75 15.79 -18.43 6.68
N GLY A 76 17.00 -18.46 7.23
CA GLY A 76 18.06 -19.36 6.80
C GLY A 76 19.42 -18.93 7.35
N PRO A 77 20.55 -19.42 6.81
CA PRO A 77 21.90 -19.07 7.28
C PRO A 77 22.16 -17.56 7.35
N ASN A 78 21.56 -16.79 6.46
CA ASN A 78 21.72 -15.34 6.41
C ASN A 78 21.18 -14.64 7.67
N THR A 79 20.17 -15.20 8.33
CA THR A 79 19.66 -14.74 9.63
C THR A 79 20.73 -14.82 10.71
N PHE A 80 21.54 -15.90 10.74
CA PHE A 80 22.56 -16.11 11.77
C PHE A 80 23.85 -15.37 11.50
N ASN A 81 24.13 -15.08 10.22
CA ASN A 81 25.31 -14.33 9.80
C ASN A 81 25.01 -12.83 9.61
N GLU A 82 23.75 -12.40 9.75
CA GLU A 82 23.26 -11.02 9.60
C GLU A 82 23.57 -10.39 8.23
N VAL A 83 23.54 -11.19 7.17
CA VAL A 83 23.81 -10.76 5.78
C VAL A 83 22.56 -10.92 4.91
N GLU A 84 22.51 -10.21 3.79
CA GLU A 84 21.45 -10.39 2.79
C GLU A 84 21.84 -11.49 1.79
N TRP A 85 23.10 -11.49 1.39
CA TRP A 85 23.70 -12.48 0.50
C TRP A 85 25.00 -12.96 1.14
N GLY A 86 25.20 -14.25 1.23
CA GLY A 86 26.42 -14.79 1.81
C GLY A 86 27.58 -14.74 0.83
N GLU A 87 28.77 -14.42 1.32
CA GLU A 87 29.99 -14.35 0.50
C GLU A 87 30.79 -15.67 0.51
N HIS A 88 30.50 -16.57 1.49
CA HIS A 88 31.29 -17.80 1.72
C HIS A 88 30.37 -19.03 1.83
N TYR A 89 29.56 -19.24 0.83
CA TYR A 89 28.67 -20.38 0.77
C TYR A 89 29.45 -21.63 0.37
N GLY A 90 29.31 -22.68 1.19
CA GLY A 90 29.98 -23.95 0.97
C GLY A 90 31.34 -24.11 1.65
N ASP A 91 31.94 -23.06 2.17
CA ASP A 91 33.19 -23.11 2.90
C ASP A 91 33.03 -23.57 4.34
N ARG A 92 31.81 -23.53 4.87
CA ARG A 92 31.46 -23.81 6.26
C ARG A 92 30.41 -24.92 6.32
N SER A 93 30.49 -25.73 7.39
CA SER A 93 29.49 -26.78 7.60
C SER A 93 28.09 -26.20 7.88
N PRO A 94 27.02 -26.92 7.54
CA PRO A 94 25.65 -26.54 7.92
C PRO A 94 25.51 -26.20 9.42
N ALA A 95 26.17 -26.94 10.31
CA ALA A 95 26.13 -26.72 11.76
C ALA A 95 26.79 -25.41 12.21
N ASP A 96 27.74 -24.86 11.41
CA ASP A 96 28.42 -23.60 11.72
C ASP A 96 27.67 -22.37 11.23
N ILE A 97 26.79 -22.49 10.23
CA ILE A 97 26.09 -21.38 9.59
C ILE A 97 24.61 -21.30 9.97
N PHE A 98 24.00 -22.40 10.39
CA PHE A 98 22.63 -22.46 10.88
C PHE A 98 22.63 -22.93 12.32
N THR A 99 22.66 -21.99 13.26
CA THR A 99 22.89 -22.22 14.69
C THR A 99 21.63 -22.11 15.55
N LEU A 100 20.46 -22.40 14.96
CA LEU A 100 19.18 -22.39 15.68
C LEU A 100 19.23 -23.42 16.82
N SER A 101 19.07 -22.96 18.07
CA SER A 101 19.12 -23.77 19.26
C SER A 101 17.76 -23.95 19.95
N ASN A 102 16.83 -23.08 19.68
CA ASN A 102 15.46 -23.14 20.20
C ASN A 102 14.52 -23.74 19.16
N ASP A 103 13.33 -24.15 19.56
CA ASP A 103 12.27 -24.49 18.61
C ASP A 103 11.87 -23.27 17.79
N PHE A 104 11.61 -23.49 16.50
CA PHE A 104 11.10 -22.43 15.64
C PHE A 104 9.63 -22.17 15.98
N ASP A 105 9.29 -20.91 16.29
CA ASP A 105 7.93 -20.51 16.66
C ASP A 105 7.07 -20.18 15.43
N ALA A 106 6.73 -21.21 14.67
CA ALA A 106 5.86 -21.09 13.52
C ALA A 106 4.42 -20.68 13.91
N ASP A 107 3.96 -21.11 15.09
CA ASP A 107 2.60 -20.85 15.57
C ASP A 107 2.36 -19.34 15.76
N THR A 108 3.24 -18.64 16.47
CA THR A 108 3.13 -17.19 16.68
C THR A 108 3.23 -16.43 15.36
N LEU A 109 4.18 -16.76 14.48
CA LEU A 109 4.33 -16.12 13.19
C LEU A 109 3.03 -16.25 12.37
N VAL A 110 2.57 -17.47 12.12
CA VAL A 110 1.43 -17.74 11.22
C VAL A 110 0.12 -17.23 11.81
N SER A 111 -0.10 -17.40 13.12
CA SER A 111 -1.33 -16.88 13.76
C SER A 111 -1.39 -15.36 13.75
N THR A 112 -0.28 -14.67 13.99
CA THR A 112 -0.22 -13.20 13.93
C THR A 112 -0.55 -12.70 12.52
N LEU A 113 0.06 -13.29 11.49
CA LEU A 113 -0.22 -12.94 10.10
C LEU A 113 -1.69 -13.17 9.75
N LYS A 114 -2.24 -14.35 10.10
CA LYS A 114 -3.66 -14.67 9.86
C LYS A 114 -4.60 -13.67 10.52
N ASN A 115 -4.35 -13.35 11.80
CA ASN A 115 -5.16 -12.40 12.56
C ASN A 115 -5.04 -10.97 12.03
N ALA A 116 -3.89 -10.60 11.45
CA ALA A 116 -3.67 -9.31 10.79
C ALA A 116 -4.25 -9.23 9.36
N GLY A 117 -4.97 -10.27 8.91
CA GLY A 117 -5.69 -10.26 7.63
C GLY A 117 -4.88 -10.75 6.43
N PHE A 118 -3.63 -11.18 6.61
CA PHE A 118 -2.85 -11.80 5.54
C PHE A 118 -3.52 -13.10 5.07
N LYS A 119 -3.45 -13.37 3.78
CA LYS A 119 -4.09 -14.54 3.15
C LYS A 119 -3.13 -15.68 2.89
N LYS A 120 -1.84 -15.38 2.76
CA LYS A 120 -0.79 -16.36 2.50
C LYS A 120 0.55 -15.92 3.10
N ILE A 121 1.45 -16.90 3.24
CA ILE A 121 2.86 -16.70 3.57
C ILE A 121 3.73 -17.41 2.53
N ILE A 122 4.71 -16.73 1.95
CA ILE A 122 5.71 -17.30 1.05
C ILE A 122 6.99 -17.51 1.85
N VAL A 123 7.51 -18.74 1.87
CA VAL A 123 8.64 -19.13 2.72
C VAL A 123 9.87 -19.40 1.87
N THR A 124 11.01 -18.80 2.23
CA THR A 124 12.30 -19.10 1.59
C THR A 124 12.80 -20.49 1.99
N ALA A 125 12.35 -21.53 1.30
CA ALA A 125 12.83 -22.89 1.55
C ALA A 125 14.31 -23.04 1.19
N LYS A 126 14.76 -22.40 0.11
CA LYS A 126 16.17 -22.27 -0.29
C LYS A 126 16.40 -20.88 -0.89
N HIS A 127 17.32 -20.11 -0.33
CA HIS A 127 17.81 -18.86 -0.89
C HIS A 127 19.01 -19.08 -1.82
N HIS A 128 19.66 -18.04 -2.31
CA HIS A 128 20.81 -18.13 -3.23
C HIS A 128 22.02 -18.84 -2.67
N ASP A 129 22.11 -18.95 -1.34
CA ASP A 129 23.16 -19.70 -0.65
C ASP A 129 23.08 -21.23 -0.87
N GLY A 130 21.94 -21.72 -1.39
CA GLY A 130 21.71 -23.13 -1.60
C GLY A 130 21.32 -23.93 -0.36
N PHE A 131 21.27 -23.30 0.83
CA PHE A 131 20.90 -24.01 2.07
C PHE A 131 19.41 -24.31 2.10
N CYS A 132 19.09 -25.58 2.32
CA CYS A 132 17.72 -26.06 2.41
C CYS A 132 17.24 -26.09 3.87
N ILE A 133 16.16 -25.34 4.20
CA ILE A 133 15.55 -25.37 5.54
C ILE A 133 14.65 -26.58 5.76
N TRP A 134 14.62 -27.52 4.81
CA TRP A 134 13.97 -28.84 4.92
C TRP A 134 15.01 -29.96 4.78
N ASN A 135 14.64 -31.19 5.14
CA ASN A 135 15.51 -32.35 5.08
C ASN A 135 15.63 -32.90 3.64
N SER A 136 16.40 -32.21 2.78
CA SER A 136 16.60 -32.62 1.40
C SER A 136 17.36 -33.93 1.28
N ALA A 137 16.95 -34.78 0.32
CA ALA A 137 17.66 -35.98 -0.09
C ALA A 137 18.73 -35.71 -1.18
N TYR A 138 18.75 -34.50 -1.75
CA TYR A 138 19.58 -34.15 -2.91
C TYR A 138 20.81 -33.34 -2.55
N THR A 139 20.90 -32.84 -1.31
CA THR A 139 22.08 -32.13 -0.82
C THR A 139 22.27 -32.35 0.66
N ASP A 140 23.53 -32.36 1.09
CA ASP A 140 23.88 -32.35 2.50
C ASP A 140 23.92 -30.93 3.09
N TYR A 141 23.78 -29.89 2.26
CA TYR A 141 23.74 -28.50 2.68
C TYR A 141 22.30 -28.10 3.09
N CYS A 142 21.88 -28.68 4.20
CA CYS A 142 20.50 -28.56 4.67
C CYS A 142 20.38 -28.73 6.18
N VAL A 143 19.22 -28.46 6.73
CA VAL A 143 18.91 -28.42 8.17
C VAL A 143 19.17 -29.76 8.89
N LYS A 144 19.04 -30.91 8.23
CA LYS A 144 19.32 -32.22 8.82
C LYS A 144 20.79 -32.38 9.27
N ASN A 145 21.71 -31.65 8.65
CA ASN A 145 23.15 -31.69 8.97
C ASN A 145 23.57 -30.56 9.94
N THR A 146 22.61 -29.99 10.65
CA THR A 146 22.80 -28.99 11.70
C THR A 146 22.56 -29.62 13.09
N ASN A 147 22.77 -28.81 14.13
CA ASN A 147 22.42 -29.21 15.50
C ASN A 147 20.94 -29.00 15.85
N TYR A 148 20.16 -28.42 14.94
CA TYR A 148 18.75 -28.13 15.18
C TYR A 148 17.96 -29.42 15.41
N LYS A 149 17.34 -29.55 16.60
CA LYS A 149 16.60 -30.73 17.04
C LYS A 149 17.41 -32.04 16.86
N ASN A 150 18.73 -31.97 17.08
CA ASN A 150 19.67 -33.10 16.89
C ASN A 150 19.67 -33.67 15.45
N GLY A 151 19.48 -32.82 14.43
CA GLY A 151 19.41 -33.21 13.03
C GLY A 151 18.04 -33.73 12.56
N GLU A 152 17.04 -33.70 13.42
CA GLU A 152 15.66 -34.10 13.08
C GLU A 152 14.74 -32.90 12.78
N GLY A 153 15.25 -31.66 12.92
CA GLY A 153 14.49 -30.44 12.66
C GLY A 153 14.16 -30.26 11.16
N ASP A 154 13.02 -29.63 10.88
CA ASP A 154 12.56 -29.32 9.52
C ASP A 154 11.68 -28.08 9.59
N VAL A 155 12.30 -26.92 9.38
CA VAL A 155 11.63 -25.63 9.56
C VAL A 155 10.49 -25.43 8.53
N LEU A 156 10.68 -25.94 7.30
CA LEU A 156 9.62 -25.85 6.28
C LEU A 156 8.38 -26.66 6.70
N ALA A 157 8.57 -27.83 7.30
CA ALA A 157 7.47 -28.63 7.83
C ALA A 157 6.79 -27.98 9.03
N GLU A 158 7.57 -27.34 9.90
CA GLU A 158 7.03 -26.65 11.09
C GLU A 158 6.14 -25.47 10.67
N ILE A 159 6.56 -24.66 9.69
CA ILE A 159 5.74 -23.59 9.14
C ILE A 159 4.52 -24.17 8.40
N SER A 160 4.69 -25.25 7.63
CA SER A 160 3.57 -25.92 6.93
C SER A 160 2.49 -26.41 7.91
N ALA A 161 2.90 -27.02 9.02
CA ALA A 161 1.99 -27.45 10.06
C ALA A 161 1.21 -26.30 10.70
N ALA A 162 1.86 -25.16 10.94
CA ALA A 162 1.21 -23.95 11.42
C ALA A 162 0.25 -23.36 10.37
N CYS A 163 0.63 -23.31 9.09
CA CYS A 163 -0.25 -22.88 8.00
C CYS A 163 -1.52 -23.74 7.93
N THR A 164 -1.39 -25.05 8.07
CA THR A 164 -2.51 -25.98 8.13
C THR A 164 -3.40 -25.71 9.34
N LYS A 165 -2.80 -25.54 10.53
CA LYS A 165 -3.51 -25.27 11.78
C LYS A 165 -4.32 -23.99 11.75
N TYR A 166 -3.78 -22.92 11.18
CA TYR A 166 -4.41 -21.59 11.14
C TYR A 166 -5.11 -21.29 9.82
N HIS A 167 -5.14 -22.23 8.87
CA HIS A 167 -5.75 -22.06 7.55
C HIS A 167 -5.20 -20.83 6.81
N LEU A 168 -3.88 -20.69 6.79
CA LEU A 168 -3.17 -19.68 6.02
C LEU A 168 -2.59 -20.35 4.76
N ASP A 169 -2.88 -19.81 3.58
CA ASP A 169 -2.31 -20.32 2.34
C ASP A 169 -0.78 -20.20 2.37
N MET A 170 -0.08 -21.10 1.69
CA MET A 170 1.39 -21.14 1.68
C MET A 170 1.94 -21.11 0.27
N GLY A 171 2.95 -20.27 0.05
CA GLY A 171 3.78 -20.22 -1.14
C GLY A 171 5.18 -20.75 -0.85
N LEU A 172 5.82 -21.27 -1.88
CA LEU A 172 7.18 -21.81 -1.84
C LEU A 172 8.14 -20.88 -2.58
N TYR A 173 9.07 -20.23 -1.86
CA TYR A 173 10.23 -19.63 -2.51
C TYR A 173 11.34 -20.68 -2.59
N LEU A 174 11.72 -21.02 -3.82
CA LEU A 174 12.85 -21.90 -4.09
C LEU A 174 13.75 -21.19 -5.11
N SER A 175 14.91 -20.67 -4.66
CA SER A 175 15.83 -19.94 -5.54
C SER A 175 16.34 -20.83 -6.69
N PRO A 176 16.15 -20.41 -7.96
CA PRO A 176 16.83 -21.08 -9.08
C PRO A 176 18.34 -20.84 -9.08
N TRP A 177 18.81 -19.72 -8.50
CA TRP A 177 20.23 -19.48 -8.33
C TRP A 177 20.72 -20.21 -7.07
N ASP A 178 21.78 -21.00 -7.22
CA ASP A 178 22.37 -21.79 -6.14
C ASP A 178 23.88 -21.67 -6.21
N ILE A 179 24.45 -20.89 -5.29
CA ILE A 179 25.90 -20.61 -5.27
C ILE A 179 26.68 -21.82 -4.72
N HIS A 180 26.02 -22.65 -3.90
CA HIS A 180 26.66 -23.81 -3.25
C HIS A 180 26.69 -25.05 -4.19
N GLU A 181 25.66 -25.26 -5.01
CA GLU A 181 25.50 -26.49 -5.78
C GLU A 181 26.54 -26.58 -6.92
N PRO A 182 27.42 -27.60 -6.91
CA PRO A 182 28.48 -27.73 -7.93
C PRO A 182 27.98 -27.87 -9.36
N SER A 183 26.75 -28.31 -9.58
CA SER A 183 26.17 -28.43 -10.92
C SER A 183 25.63 -27.09 -11.45
N TYR A 184 25.59 -26.01 -10.65
CA TYR A 184 25.12 -24.72 -11.10
C TYR A 184 26.17 -24.03 -12.00
N GLY A 185 25.80 -23.74 -13.24
CA GLY A 185 26.68 -23.29 -14.31
C GLY A 185 26.91 -24.41 -15.36
N TYR A 186 27.99 -24.33 -16.11
CA TYR A 186 28.31 -25.33 -17.13
C TYR A 186 29.70 -25.90 -16.87
N TYR A 187 29.79 -27.20 -16.65
CA TYR A 187 31.03 -27.89 -16.27
C TYR A 187 31.27 -29.18 -17.08
N ASP A 188 32.51 -29.43 -17.49
CA ASP A 188 32.92 -30.68 -18.13
C ASP A 188 33.10 -31.83 -17.12
N ALA A 189 33.39 -33.04 -17.62
CA ALA A 189 33.60 -34.23 -16.78
C ALA A 189 34.77 -34.11 -15.80
N ASN A 190 35.65 -33.12 -15.93
CA ASN A 190 36.77 -32.85 -15.04
C ASN A 190 36.45 -31.72 -14.03
N GLY A 191 35.23 -31.17 -14.07
CA GLY A 191 34.83 -30.04 -13.22
C GLY A 191 35.37 -28.69 -13.70
N ASN A 192 35.82 -28.55 -14.94
CA ASN A 192 36.25 -27.27 -15.49
C ASN A 192 35.05 -26.56 -16.13
N ALA A 193 34.98 -25.23 -15.94
CA ALA A 193 33.97 -24.40 -16.59
C ALA A 193 34.02 -24.56 -18.12
N THR A 194 32.87 -24.75 -18.75
CA THR A 194 32.73 -25.04 -20.17
C THR A 194 31.57 -24.28 -20.80
N THR A 195 31.02 -24.74 -21.91
CA THR A 195 29.83 -24.19 -22.56
C THR A 195 28.63 -25.08 -22.31
N LYS A 196 27.42 -24.57 -22.53
CA LYS A 196 26.18 -25.33 -22.38
C LYS A 196 26.19 -26.65 -23.15
N GLU A 197 26.78 -26.68 -24.36
CA GLU A 197 26.81 -27.87 -25.23
C GLU A 197 27.72 -28.98 -24.70
N ASN A 198 28.68 -28.61 -23.85
CA ASN A 198 29.65 -29.53 -23.24
C ASN A 198 29.41 -29.73 -21.73
N ASP A 199 28.32 -29.20 -21.20
CA ASP A 199 27.90 -29.37 -19.83
C ASP A 199 27.51 -30.83 -19.56
N VAL A 200 28.04 -31.38 -18.47
CA VAL A 200 27.77 -32.77 -18.05
C VAL A 200 27.11 -32.86 -16.69
N LEU A 201 26.96 -31.71 -15.99
CA LEU A 201 26.32 -31.61 -14.68
C LEU A 201 24.96 -30.92 -14.87
N ASP A 202 23.88 -31.68 -14.85
CA ASP A 202 22.53 -31.18 -15.11
C ASP A 202 21.90 -30.53 -13.85
N TYR A 203 22.16 -29.24 -13.66
CA TYR A 203 21.54 -28.44 -12.60
C TYR A 203 20.00 -28.41 -12.70
N ASN A 204 19.46 -28.37 -13.92
CA ASN A 204 18.01 -28.35 -14.09
C ASN A 204 17.35 -29.61 -13.55
N THR A 205 18.01 -30.76 -13.64
CA THR A 205 17.55 -32.00 -13.00
C THR A 205 17.64 -31.93 -11.47
N TYR A 206 18.73 -31.37 -10.93
CA TYR A 206 18.88 -31.16 -9.48
C TYR A 206 17.75 -30.28 -8.92
N TYR A 207 17.52 -29.13 -9.53
CA TYR A 207 16.44 -28.21 -9.12
C TYR A 207 15.06 -28.86 -9.23
N ASN A 208 14.79 -29.57 -10.33
CA ASN A 208 13.53 -30.28 -10.54
C ASN A 208 13.31 -31.41 -9.51
N ASN A 209 14.38 -32.06 -9.06
CA ASN A 209 14.29 -33.04 -8.01
C ASN A 209 13.91 -32.41 -6.66
N GLN A 210 14.47 -31.24 -6.32
CA GLN A 210 14.08 -30.49 -5.13
C GLN A 210 12.60 -30.03 -5.21
N LEU A 211 12.16 -29.50 -6.36
CA LEU A 211 10.73 -29.20 -6.58
C LEU A 211 9.86 -30.44 -6.36
N THR A 212 10.23 -31.57 -6.97
CA THR A 212 9.48 -32.83 -6.82
C THR A 212 9.44 -33.29 -5.37
N GLU A 213 10.57 -33.24 -4.67
CA GLU A 213 10.68 -33.64 -3.27
C GLU A 213 9.72 -32.88 -2.36
N ILE A 214 9.62 -31.56 -2.56
CA ILE A 214 8.75 -30.71 -1.74
C ILE A 214 7.28 -30.86 -2.17
N LEU A 215 6.99 -30.69 -3.45
CA LEU A 215 5.60 -30.60 -3.95
C LEU A 215 4.87 -31.96 -3.97
N SER A 216 5.60 -33.09 -3.97
CA SER A 216 4.98 -34.42 -3.90
C SER A 216 4.73 -34.93 -2.47
N ASN A 217 5.11 -34.15 -1.47
CA ASN A 217 5.08 -34.57 -0.05
C ASN A 217 4.03 -33.79 0.73
N ASP A 218 2.94 -34.44 1.10
CA ASP A 218 1.82 -33.85 1.85
C ASP A 218 2.20 -33.24 3.23
N LYS A 219 3.45 -33.43 3.67
CA LYS A 219 4.02 -32.81 4.87
C LYS A 219 4.22 -31.29 4.69
N TYR A 220 4.47 -30.83 3.47
CA TYR A 220 4.76 -29.43 3.17
C TYR A 220 3.55 -28.71 2.59
N GLY A 221 3.48 -27.38 2.84
CA GLY A 221 2.36 -26.56 2.41
C GLY A 221 1.16 -26.58 3.36
N ASN A 222 0.12 -25.83 3.01
CA ASN A 222 -1.14 -25.84 3.75
C ASN A 222 -1.96 -27.08 3.35
N ASN A 223 -2.11 -28.08 4.24
CA ASN A 223 -2.71 -29.38 3.94
C ASN A 223 -2.04 -30.09 2.73
N GLY A 224 -0.73 -29.99 2.58
CA GLY A 224 0.00 -30.55 1.46
C GLY A 224 -0.12 -29.75 0.16
N HIS A 225 -0.45 -28.46 0.23
CA HIS A 225 -0.70 -27.61 -0.94
C HIS A 225 0.06 -26.28 -0.86
N PHE A 226 0.68 -25.89 -1.98
CA PHE A 226 1.26 -24.58 -2.23
C PHE A 226 0.45 -23.83 -3.30
N VAL A 227 0.02 -22.61 -2.96
CA VAL A 227 -0.75 -21.77 -3.90
C VAL A 227 0.16 -21.03 -4.89
N GLU A 228 1.47 -21.00 -4.62
CA GLU A 228 2.45 -20.27 -5.42
C GLU A 228 3.83 -20.91 -5.32
N VAL A 229 4.58 -20.91 -6.44
CA VAL A 229 6.03 -21.13 -6.48
C VAL A 229 6.72 -19.85 -6.92
N TRP A 230 7.57 -19.32 -6.06
CA TRP A 230 8.27 -18.07 -6.23
C TRP A 230 9.74 -18.34 -6.61
N MET A 231 10.12 -17.97 -7.83
CA MET A 231 11.46 -18.16 -8.39
C MET A 231 12.15 -16.82 -8.58
N ASP A 232 13.17 -16.55 -7.78
CA ASP A 232 13.92 -15.29 -7.84
C ASP A 232 14.58 -15.09 -9.20
N GLY A 233 14.59 -13.83 -9.66
CA GLY A 233 15.21 -13.44 -10.91
C GLY A 233 16.74 -13.28 -10.84
N ALA A 234 17.33 -13.31 -9.62
CA ALA A 234 18.77 -13.26 -9.45
C ALA A 234 19.43 -14.52 -10.05
N LYS A 235 20.59 -14.34 -10.66
CA LYS A 235 21.35 -15.44 -11.30
C LYS A 235 22.82 -15.10 -11.46
N GLY A 236 23.65 -16.13 -11.53
CA GLY A 236 25.07 -16.00 -11.82
C GLY A 236 25.34 -15.50 -13.24
N SER A 237 26.56 -15.07 -13.48
CA SER A 237 27.04 -14.56 -14.75
C SER A 237 28.37 -15.17 -15.16
N GLY A 238 28.75 -15.04 -16.45
CA GLY A 238 29.99 -15.60 -16.97
C GLY A 238 30.03 -17.12 -16.91
N ALA A 239 31.03 -17.70 -16.27
CA ALA A 239 31.18 -19.16 -16.11
C ALA A 239 30.10 -19.76 -15.20
N ASN A 240 29.46 -18.94 -14.34
CA ASN A 240 28.36 -19.32 -13.46
C ASN A 240 26.98 -18.97 -14.06
N ALA A 241 26.90 -18.68 -15.35
CA ALA A 241 25.62 -18.51 -16.02
C ALA A 241 24.93 -19.86 -16.16
N GLN A 242 23.61 -19.89 -15.90
CA GLN A 242 22.77 -21.08 -16.04
C GLN A 242 21.51 -20.72 -16.84
N GLU A 243 21.16 -21.53 -17.82
CA GLU A 243 19.83 -21.48 -18.41
C GLU A 243 18.85 -22.36 -17.63
N TYR A 244 17.70 -21.82 -17.35
CA TYR A 244 16.67 -22.48 -16.57
C TYR A 244 15.66 -23.19 -17.46
N ASP A 245 15.38 -24.46 -17.19
CA ASP A 245 14.37 -25.27 -17.88
C ASP A 245 12.98 -25.04 -17.26
N PHE A 246 12.47 -23.80 -17.44
CA PHE A 246 11.16 -23.42 -16.91
C PHE A 246 10.03 -24.31 -17.43
N THR A 247 10.16 -24.93 -18.60
CA THR A 247 9.15 -25.85 -19.11
C THR A 247 9.05 -27.11 -18.26
N ARG A 248 10.18 -27.74 -17.96
CA ARG A 248 10.25 -28.91 -17.08
C ARG A 248 9.74 -28.60 -15.69
N TRP A 249 10.17 -27.47 -15.14
CA TRP A 249 9.78 -27.04 -13.79
C TRP A 249 8.29 -26.70 -13.73
N PHE A 250 7.75 -26.03 -14.75
CA PHE A 250 6.32 -25.78 -14.87
C PHE A 250 5.52 -27.08 -14.90
N ASP A 251 5.91 -28.05 -15.74
CA ASP A 251 5.24 -29.35 -15.82
C ASP A 251 5.24 -30.09 -14.48
N THR A 252 6.35 -30.01 -13.73
CA THR A 252 6.45 -30.60 -12.40
C THR A 252 5.54 -29.90 -11.40
N ILE A 253 5.52 -28.56 -11.39
CA ILE A 253 4.66 -27.77 -10.50
C ILE A 253 3.18 -28.08 -10.80
N GLN A 254 2.78 -28.06 -12.06
CA GLN A 254 1.39 -28.34 -12.44
C GLN A 254 0.97 -29.79 -12.17
N LYS A 255 1.92 -30.72 -12.24
CA LYS A 255 1.67 -32.14 -11.89
C LYS A 255 1.26 -32.31 -10.43
N TYR A 256 1.86 -31.58 -9.52
CA TYR A 256 1.64 -31.75 -8.07
C TYR A 256 0.69 -30.69 -7.48
N GLU A 257 0.69 -29.48 -8.00
CA GLU A 257 -0.04 -28.34 -7.46
C GLU A 257 -1.04 -27.73 -8.46
N GLY A 258 -1.19 -28.32 -9.64
CA GLY A 258 -2.09 -27.82 -10.65
C GLY A 258 -3.46 -28.49 -10.66
N LYS A 259 -4.33 -27.99 -11.52
CA LYS A 259 -5.71 -28.40 -11.74
C LYS A 259 -5.90 -29.88 -12.02
N ALA A 260 -4.89 -30.54 -12.59
CA ALA A 260 -4.95 -31.96 -12.92
C ALA A 260 -4.69 -32.90 -11.72
N ALA A 261 -4.14 -32.38 -10.62
CA ALA A 261 -3.68 -33.22 -9.51
C ALA A 261 -4.70 -33.33 -8.35
N LYS A 262 -5.04 -32.22 -7.72
CA LYS A 262 -5.85 -32.18 -6.50
C LYS A 262 -6.74 -30.94 -6.40
N TYR A 263 -6.54 -29.92 -7.23
CA TYR A 263 -7.05 -28.58 -7.04
C TYR A 263 -7.78 -28.07 -8.29
N ASP A 264 -8.76 -27.21 -8.08
CA ASP A 264 -9.58 -26.68 -9.18
C ASP A 264 -8.88 -25.63 -10.07
N ALA A 265 -7.64 -25.25 -9.72
CA ALA A 265 -6.91 -24.20 -10.40
C ALA A 265 -5.39 -24.44 -10.40
N ASP A 266 -4.68 -23.80 -11.33
CA ASP A 266 -3.23 -23.94 -11.48
C ASP A 266 -2.49 -23.12 -10.39
N CYS A 267 -1.35 -23.67 -9.89
CA CYS A 267 -0.47 -22.96 -8.97
C CYS A 267 0.06 -21.67 -9.60
N MET A 268 0.11 -20.59 -8.83
CA MET A 268 0.67 -19.32 -9.28
C MET A 268 2.19 -19.39 -9.41
N LEU A 269 2.76 -18.68 -10.38
CA LEU A 269 4.19 -18.73 -10.68
C LEU A 269 4.78 -17.30 -10.74
N PHE A 270 5.75 -17.03 -9.91
CA PHE A 270 6.59 -15.85 -9.98
C PHE A 270 7.94 -16.19 -10.63
N GLY A 271 8.43 -15.33 -11.54
CA GLY A 271 9.79 -15.45 -12.10
C GLY A 271 10.02 -16.60 -13.09
N ALA A 272 8.98 -17.20 -13.64
CA ALA A 272 9.03 -18.39 -14.51
C ALA A 272 9.06 -18.08 -16.03
N GLY A 273 9.69 -17.00 -16.45
CA GLY A 273 9.72 -16.58 -17.86
C GLY A 273 8.32 -16.41 -18.44
N ALA A 274 8.03 -17.01 -19.58
CA ALA A 274 6.70 -16.93 -20.23
C ALA A 274 5.57 -17.64 -19.44
N TYR A 275 5.92 -18.49 -18.47
CA TYR A 275 4.95 -19.17 -17.61
C TYR A 275 4.51 -18.31 -16.41
N THR A 276 5.18 -17.17 -16.17
CA THR A 276 4.86 -16.23 -15.09
C THR A 276 3.38 -15.86 -15.06
N THR A 277 2.74 -15.98 -13.90
CA THR A 277 1.36 -15.56 -13.62
C THR A 277 1.29 -14.44 -12.59
N VAL A 278 2.35 -14.31 -11.77
CA VAL A 278 2.61 -13.21 -10.83
C VAL A 278 3.89 -12.52 -11.26
N ARG A 279 3.83 -11.23 -11.59
CA ARG A 279 5.00 -10.48 -12.05
C ARG A 279 5.53 -9.54 -10.97
N TRP A 280 6.84 -9.43 -10.92
CA TRP A 280 7.50 -8.42 -10.10
C TRP A 280 7.19 -7.00 -10.57
N ILE A 281 6.94 -6.09 -9.63
CA ILE A 281 6.64 -4.69 -9.95
C ILE A 281 7.89 -3.85 -10.29
N GLY A 282 9.10 -4.40 -10.14
CA GLY A 282 10.36 -3.76 -10.54
C GLY A 282 11.12 -3.01 -9.46
N ASN A 283 10.64 -3.02 -8.21
CA ASN A 283 11.31 -2.46 -7.04
C ASN A 283 10.98 -3.28 -5.80
N GLU A 284 11.76 -3.09 -4.73
CA GLU A 284 11.59 -3.74 -3.42
C GLU A 284 11.05 -2.78 -2.36
N ASP A 285 10.41 -1.68 -2.78
CA ASP A 285 9.86 -0.68 -1.86
C ASP A 285 8.42 -0.99 -1.44
N GLY A 286 7.81 -2.02 -2.04
CA GLY A 286 6.44 -2.41 -1.80
C GLY A 286 5.42 -1.46 -2.41
N VAL A 287 5.74 -0.82 -3.55
CA VAL A 287 4.89 0.17 -4.21
C VAL A 287 4.81 -0.08 -5.72
N ALA A 288 3.62 0.06 -6.28
CA ALA A 288 3.35 -0.05 -7.70
C ALA A 288 3.33 1.32 -8.39
N TYR A 289 3.51 1.30 -9.70
CA TYR A 289 3.27 2.48 -10.52
C TYR A 289 1.78 2.86 -10.49
N GLU A 290 1.48 4.17 -10.50
CA GLU A 290 0.08 4.63 -10.45
C GLU A 290 -0.76 4.07 -11.62
N ASP A 291 -0.16 3.90 -12.82
CA ASP A 291 -0.82 3.38 -14.01
C ASP A 291 -0.52 1.89 -14.23
N THR A 292 -0.85 1.04 -13.27
CA THR A 292 -0.53 -0.39 -13.33
C THR A 292 -1.63 -1.20 -14.02
N TRP A 293 -1.24 -1.99 -15.02
CA TRP A 293 -2.09 -2.95 -15.74
C TRP A 293 -1.77 -4.38 -15.31
N SER A 294 -2.77 -5.23 -15.20
CA SER A 294 -2.60 -6.67 -14.88
C SER A 294 -2.33 -7.53 -16.11
N LYS A 295 -1.75 -6.97 -17.16
CA LYS A 295 -1.44 -7.70 -18.42
C LYS A 295 0.00 -7.44 -18.84
N SER A 296 0.68 -8.50 -19.30
CA SER A 296 2.03 -8.48 -19.85
C SER A 296 2.04 -9.02 -21.29
N ASN A 297 3.13 -8.79 -22.01
CA ASN A 297 3.37 -9.44 -23.30
C ASN A 297 4.31 -10.63 -23.10
N VAL A 298 3.85 -11.83 -23.41
CA VAL A 298 4.66 -13.04 -23.33
C VAL A 298 4.89 -13.63 -24.71
N ASN A 299 6.10 -14.17 -24.89
CA ASN A 299 6.48 -14.98 -26.04
C ASN A 299 6.88 -16.37 -25.55
N VAL A 300 5.97 -17.34 -25.68
CA VAL A 300 6.19 -18.71 -25.20
C VAL A 300 7.35 -19.38 -25.95
N ALA A 301 7.48 -19.15 -27.27
CA ALA A 301 8.55 -19.76 -28.07
C ALA A 301 9.95 -19.27 -27.66
N ALA A 302 10.07 -18.02 -27.24
CA ALA A 302 11.32 -17.45 -26.74
C ALA A 302 11.48 -17.55 -25.22
N ASN A 303 10.47 -18.06 -24.52
CA ASN A 303 10.38 -18.09 -23.06
C ASN A 303 10.65 -16.71 -22.41
N THR A 304 10.03 -15.66 -22.94
CA THR A 304 10.20 -14.29 -22.44
C THR A 304 8.91 -13.65 -21.98
N ILE A 305 9.02 -12.75 -21.02
CA ILE A 305 7.97 -11.86 -20.57
C ILE A 305 8.45 -10.41 -20.69
N ASP A 306 7.59 -9.55 -21.22
CA ASP A 306 7.76 -8.10 -21.23
C ASP A 306 6.60 -7.46 -20.45
N SER A 307 6.93 -6.76 -19.41
CA SER A 307 5.99 -6.09 -18.51
C SER A 307 6.04 -4.57 -18.61
N ASN A 308 6.56 -4.02 -19.73
CA ASN A 308 6.74 -2.58 -19.93
C ASN A 308 7.57 -1.96 -18.80
N GLY A 309 8.72 -2.60 -18.52
CA GLY A 309 9.61 -2.17 -17.43
C GLY A 309 10.29 -0.84 -17.74
N SER A 310 10.16 0.10 -16.83
CA SER A 310 11.10 1.21 -16.69
C SER A 310 11.57 1.21 -15.25
N THR A 311 12.88 1.14 -15.04
CA THR A 311 13.42 1.19 -13.67
C THR A 311 12.93 2.48 -12.98
N PRO A 312 12.34 2.42 -11.77
CA PRO A 312 12.21 1.26 -10.89
C PRO A 312 10.88 0.48 -10.97
N TYR A 313 10.03 0.71 -11.96
CA TYR A 313 8.67 0.16 -11.99
C TYR A 313 8.36 -0.58 -13.29
N THR A 314 7.48 -1.58 -13.20
CA THR A 314 6.87 -2.26 -14.34
C THR A 314 5.37 -1.96 -14.38
N LYS A 315 4.89 -1.35 -15.46
CA LYS A 315 3.49 -0.89 -15.57
C LYS A 315 2.52 -1.95 -16.06
N GLY A 316 3.00 -2.96 -16.80
CA GLY A 316 2.15 -3.80 -17.64
C GLY A 316 1.65 -3.05 -18.88
N TYR A 317 0.74 -3.69 -19.62
CA TYR A 317 0.20 -3.16 -20.89
C TYR A 317 -1.32 -3.21 -20.90
N GLU A 318 -1.99 -2.15 -21.36
CA GLU A 318 -3.44 -2.14 -21.61
C GLU A 318 -3.87 -3.30 -22.52
N ASN A 319 -3.08 -3.59 -23.56
CA ASN A 319 -3.34 -4.60 -24.56
C ASN A 319 -2.37 -5.78 -24.50
N GLY A 320 -1.88 -6.14 -23.32
CA GLY A 320 -1.04 -7.31 -23.10
C GLY A 320 -1.76 -8.62 -23.45
N ASN A 321 -1.00 -9.67 -23.79
CA ASN A 321 -1.55 -10.94 -24.27
C ASN A 321 -1.69 -12.03 -23.20
N LYS A 322 -1.26 -11.75 -21.94
CA LYS A 322 -1.40 -12.64 -20.80
C LYS A 322 -1.72 -11.85 -19.53
N TRP A 323 -2.66 -12.38 -18.73
CA TRP A 323 -2.88 -11.84 -17.39
C TRP A 323 -1.72 -12.17 -16.47
N THR A 324 -1.19 -11.19 -15.78
CA THR A 324 -0.11 -11.34 -14.80
C THR A 324 -0.38 -10.41 -13.62
N VAL A 325 -0.60 -11.00 -12.46
CA VAL A 325 -0.89 -10.21 -11.25
C VAL A 325 0.33 -9.39 -10.86
N PRO A 326 0.23 -8.06 -10.70
CA PRO A 326 1.35 -7.26 -10.21
C PRO A 326 1.57 -7.50 -8.72
N GLU A 327 2.78 -7.89 -8.33
CA GLU A 327 3.15 -8.10 -6.94
C GLU A 327 4.22 -7.11 -6.48
N CYS A 328 3.96 -6.47 -5.35
CA CYS A 328 4.79 -5.42 -4.75
C CYS A 328 5.44 -5.99 -3.48
N ASP A 329 6.62 -6.55 -3.63
CA ASP A 329 7.42 -7.03 -2.52
C ASP A 329 8.09 -5.87 -1.78
N GLY A 330 8.11 -5.97 -0.47
CA GLY A 330 8.71 -4.96 0.39
C GLY A 330 8.99 -5.50 1.79
N ARG A 331 9.79 -4.77 2.53
CA ARG A 331 10.30 -5.21 3.84
C ARG A 331 9.66 -4.42 4.96
N ILE A 332 9.23 -5.09 6.04
CA ILE A 332 8.78 -4.42 7.25
C ILE A 332 9.96 -3.77 7.99
N THR A 333 11.16 -4.32 7.86
CA THR A 333 12.42 -3.83 8.41
C THR A 333 13.35 -3.32 7.31
N SER A 334 14.60 -3.00 7.61
CA SER A 334 15.57 -2.52 6.61
C SER A 334 16.24 -3.65 5.80
N GLY A 335 16.13 -4.93 6.22
CA GLY A 335 16.71 -6.09 5.55
C GLY A 335 15.65 -7.13 5.15
N TRP A 336 16.00 -8.02 4.21
CA TRP A 336 15.22 -9.22 3.92
C TRP A 336 15.38 -10.24 5.04
N PHE A 337 16.63 -10.51 5.45
CA PHE A 337 16.92 -11.31 6.62
C PHE A 337 17.01 -10.43 7.86
N TRP A 338 16.67 -11.01 8.99
CA TRP A 338 16.83 -10.36 10.28
C TRP A 338 18.32 -10.07 10.58
N GLY A 339 18.57 -9.01 11.32
CA GLY A 339 19.87 -8.64 11.86
C GLY A 339 19.72 -7.66 13.00
N THR A 340 20.66 -7.66 13.97
CA THR A 340 20.60 -6.83 15.18
C THR A 340 20.47 -5.34 14.90
N ASN A 341 21.02 -4.86 13.79
CA ASN A 341 20.92 -3.47 13.35
C ASN A 341 19.83 -3.23 12.28
N LYS A 342 19.01 -4.23 11.96
CA LYS A 342 18.03 -4.20 10.89
C LYS A 342 16.61 -4.53 11.37
N CYS A 343 16.40 -4.80 12.66
CA CYS A 343 15.15 -5.31 13.21
C CYS A 343 14.11 -4.24 13.59
N THR A 344 14.40 -2.95 13.38
CA THR A 344 13.41 -1.88 13.64
C THR A 344 12.34 -1.86 12.55
N PRO A 345 11.05 -2.08 12.89
CA PRO A 345 9.99 -2.06 11.90
C PRO A 345 9.70 -0.65 11.39
N LYS A 346 9.25 -0.56 10.15
CA LYS A 346 8.69 0.66 9.57
C LYS A 346 7.55 1.19 10.43
N THR A 347 7.32 2.50 10.37
CA THR A 347 6.18 3.13 11.04
C THR A 347 4.87 2.71 10.37
N ILE A 348 3.75 2.84 11.10
CA ILE A 348 2.43 2.54 10.53
C ILE A 348 2.11 3.42 9.32
N SER A 349 2.52 4.68 9.31
CA SER A 349 2.35 5.60 8.18
C SER A 349 3.14 5.14 6.93
N GLN A 350 4.34 4.55 7.10
CA GLN A 350 5.10 3.97 5.99
C GLN A 350 4.42 2.72 5.44
N LEU A 351 3.91 1.84 6.30
CA LEU A 351 3.15 0.66 5.89
C LEU A 351 1.82 1.05 5.23
N ALA A 352 1.14 2.08 5.73
CA ALA A 352 -0.04 2.64 5.07
C ALA A 352 0.29 3.11 3.64
N THR A 353 1.40 3.83 3.45
CA THR A 353 1.83 4.25 2.11
C THR A 353 2.10 3.04 1.20
N MET A 354 2.80 2.01 1.71
CA MET A 354 3.00 0.77 0.94
C MET A 354 1.67 0.13 0.54
N TYR A 355 0.69 0.04 1.45
CA TYR A 355 -0.63 -0.54 1.16
C TYR A 355 -1.42 0.27 0.12
N PHE A 356 -1.51 1.59 0.29
CA PHE A 356 -2.21 2.46 -0.66
C PHE A 356 -1.55 2.51 -2.03
N ASP A 357 -0.22 2.42 -2.09
CA ASP A 357 0.54 2.51 -3.34
C ASP A 357 0.84 1.12 -3.97
N SER A 358 0.47 0.01 -3.31
CA SER A 358 0.49 -1.35 -3.89
C SER A 358 -0.92 -1.82 -4.23
N VAL A 359 -1.71 -2.18 -3.22
CA VAL A 359 -3.10 -2.64 -3.37
C VAL A 359 -3.95 -1.56 -4.03
N GLY A 360 -3.80 -0.30 -3.61
CA GLY A 360 -4.49 0.84 -4.20
C GLY A 360 -4.04 1.21 -5.62
N HIS A 361 -3.00 0.61 -6.14
CA HIS A 361 -2.49 0.75 -7.50
C HIS A 361 -2.63 -0.55 -8.33
N ASN A 362 -3.70 -1.33 -8.07
CA ASN A 362 -3.99 -2.58 -8.79
C ASN A 362 -2.97 -3.71 -8.57
N GLY A 363 -2.14 -3.61 -7.54
CA GLY A 363 -1.16 -4.65 -7.17
C GLY A 363 -1.62 -5.49 -5.98
N THR A 364 -0.75 -6.41 -5.57
CA THR A 364 -0.82 -7.11 -4.28
C THR A 364 0.36 -6.68 -3.43
N MET A 365 0.22 -6.65 -2.12
CA MET A 365 1.30 -6.33 -1.18
C MET A 365 1.91 -7.63 -0.63
N LEU A 366 3.20 -7.84 -0.88
CA LEU A 366 3.99 -8.94 -0.31
C LEU A 366 4.97 -8.35 0.72
N LEU A 367 4.60 -8.44 2.01
CA LEU A 367 5.36 -7.84 3.10
C LEU A 367 6.28 -8.85 3.78
N ASN A 368 7.58 -8.61 3.74
CA ASN A 368 8.55 -9.47 4.42
C ASN A 368 8.55 -9.26 5.93
N VAL A 369 8.36 -10.35 6.67
CA VAL A 369 8.33 -10.44 8.14
C VAL A 369 9.38 -11.48 8.57
N PRO A 370 10.63 -11.06 8.80
CA PRO A 370 11.73 -12.00 9.01
C PRO A 370 11.78 -12.51 10.44
N PRO A 371 11.87 -13.84 10.66
CA PRO A 371 12.22 -14.41 11.96
C PRO A 371 13.67 -14.09 12.34
N ASN A 372 13.92 -13.96 13.65
CA ASN A 372 15.22 -13.70 14.22
C ASN A 372 16.05 -14.98 14.42
N ASN A 373 17.29 -14.85 14.90
CA ASN A 373 18.21 -15.96 15.13
C ASN A 373 17.86 -16.86 16.32
N GLN A 374 16.75 -16.59 17.03
CA GLN A 374 16.19 -17.46 18.04
C GLN A 374 15.03 -18.32 17.51
N GLY A 375 14.68 -18.17 16.21
CA GLY A 375 13.55 -18.87 15.61
C GLY A 375 12.19 -18.26 15.95
N THR A 376 12.17 -17.02 16.45
CA THR A 376 10.96 -16.26 16.76
C THR A 376 10.93 -14.99 15.92
N VAL A 377 9.81 -14.25 15.90
CA VAL A 377 9.77 -12.91 15.36
C VAL A 377 9.86 -11.91 16.52
N ASP A 378 10.66 -10.85 16.37
CA ASP A 378 10.78 -9.81 17.39
C ASP A 378 9.42 -9.21 17.73
N GLN A 379 9.12 -9.01 19.01
CA GLN A 379 7.82 -8.53 19.48
C GLN A 379 7.43 -7.20 18.83
N ALA A 380 8.36 -6.28 18.63
CA ALA A 380 8.10 -5.01 17.96
C ALA A 380 7.64 -5.17 16.50
N ILE A 381 8.06 -6.23 15.81
CA ILE A 381 7.62 -6.57 14.46
C ILE A 381 6.21 -7.18 14.51
N LEU A 382 5.95 -8.10 15.43
CA LEU A 382 4.62 -8.71 15.63
C LEU A 382 3.57 -7.65 15.99
N ASP A 383 3.91 -6.74 16.90
CA ASP A 383 3.05 -5.62 17.28
C ASP A 383 2.73 -4.73 16.08
N ARG A 384 3.74 -4.44 15.24
CA ARG A 384 3.56 -3.62 14.05
C ARG A 384 2.72 -4.32 12.97
N VAL A 385 2.87 -5.62 12.77
CA VAL A 385 2.01 -6.43 11.89
C VAL A 385 0.57 -6.39 12.37
N THR A 386 0.36 -6.57 13.67
CA THR A 386 -0.97 -6.52 14.31
C THR A 386 -1.59 -5.13 14.16
N GLU A 387 -0.83 -4.06 14.47
CA GLU A 387 -1.27 -2.67 14.29
C GLU A 387 -1.65 -2.38 12.84
N PHE A 388 -0.86 -2.85 11.88
CA PHE A 388 -1.14 -2.70 10.46
C PHE A 388 -2.45 -3.37 10.07
N GLY A 389 -2.66 -4.64 10.43
CA GLY A 389 -3.90 -5.37 10.15
C GLY A 389 -5.13 -4.69 10.77
N ASN A 390 -5.03 -4.24 12.01
CA ASN A 390 -6.10 -3.51 12.68
C ASN A 390 -6.46 -2.19 11.96
N ASN A 391 -5.46 -1.46 11.46
CA ASN A 391 -5.70 -0.22 10.71
C ASN A 391 -6.35 -0.48 9.36
N VAL A 392 -5.99 -1.57 8.65
CA VAL A 392 -6.69 -2.00 7.43
C VAL A 392 -8.15 -2.30 7.74
N GLU A 393 -8.41 -3.17 8.72
CA GLU A 393 -9.77 -3.56 9.09
C GLU A 393 -10.61 -2.34 9.51
N GLU A 394 -10.08 -1.47 10.38
CA GLU A 394 -10.80 -0.30 10.87
C GLU A 394 -11.12 0.68 9.73
N THR A 395 -10.18 0.93 8.84
CA THR A 395 -10.37 1.85 7.70
C THR A 395 -11.50 1.40 6.78
N PHE A 396 -11.54 0.11 6.44
CA PHE A 396 -12.48 -0.41 5.45
C PHE A 396 -13.74 -1.05 6.04
N ARG A 397 -13.90 -1.05 7.35
CA ARG A 397 -15.06 -1.63 8.04
C ARG A 397 -16.39 -0.98 7.69
N THR A 398 -16.40 0.34 7.51
CA THR A 398 -17.64 1.11 7.33
C THR A 398 -17.61 1.87 6.01
N ASN A 399 -18.29 1.32 5.00
CA ASN A 399 -18.48 2.00 3.73
C ASN A 399 -19.59 3.07 3.86
N LEU A 400 -19.23 4.34 3.80
CA LEU A 400 -20.18 5.47 3.86
C LEU A 400 -21.12 5.51 2.66
N ALA A 401 -20.77 4.88 1.52
CA ALA A 401 -21.68 4.74 0.39
C ALA A 401 -22.85 3.79 0.66
N LYS A 402 -22.78 2.96 1.73
CA LYS A 402 -23.86 2.09 2.24
C LYS A 402 -24.64 2.73 3.39
N ALA A 403 -24.35 3.98 3.78
CA ALA A 403 -25.03 4.64 4.89
C ALA A 403 -26.53 4.84 4.60
N THR A 404 -27.35 4.80 5.65
CA THR A 404 -28.79 5.11 5.51
C THR A 404 -28.99 6.52 4.94
N GLY A 405 -29.93 6.66 4.00
CA GLY A 405 -30.16 7.94 3.29
C GLY A 405 -29.17 8.20 2.16
N THR A 406 -28.42 7.18 1.72
CA THR A 406 -27.60 7.28 0.51
C THR A 406 -28.43 6.92 -0.72
N THR A 407 -28.26 7.71 -1.79
CA THR A 407 -28.78 7.41 -3.13
C THR A 407 -27.59 7.26 -4.08
N ILE A 408 -27.59 6.23 -4.90
CA ILE A 408 -26.59 6.02 -5.96
C ILE A 408 -27.31 6.14 -7.31
N THR A 409 -26.76 6.97 -8.20
CA THR A 409 -27.28 7.16 -9.53
C THR A 409 -26.18 6.98 -10.57
N ALA A 410 -26.54 6.61 -11.79
CA ALA A 410 -25.62 6.47 -12.92
C ALA A 410 -26.05 7.34 -14.10
N SER A 411 -25.07 7.83 -14.87
CA SER A 411 -25.33 8.59 -16.10
C SER A 411 -25.92 7.73 -17.23
N ASN A 412 -25.72 6.41 -17.16
CA ASN A 412 -26.26 5.41 -18.10
C ASN A 412 -26.18 4.03 -17.42
N VAL A 413 -27.16 3.18 -17.67
CA VAL A 413 -27.21 1.78 -17.24
C VAL A 413 -27.52 0.92 -18.45
N ARG A 414 -26.74 -0.14 -18.66
CA ARG A 414 -26.92 -1.08 -19.76
C ARG A 414 -28.34 -1.63 -19.83
N GLY A 415 -29.05 -1.28 -20.91
CA GLY A 415 -30.44 -1.68 -21.16
C GLY A 415 -31.44 -1.23 -20.09
N ASN A 416 -31.06 -0.35 -19.16
CA ASN A 416 -31.78 -0.10 -17.90
C ASN A 416 -32.18 -1.42 -17.19
N ASP A 417 -31.23 -2.40 -17.22
CA ASP A 417 -31.46 -3.71 -16.66
C ASP A 417 -31.04 -3.77 -15.19
N VAL A 418 -31.83 -4.50 -14.39
CA VAL A 418 -31.59 -4.67 -12.95
C VAL A 418 -30.26 -5.38 -12.65
N ASP A 419 -29.76 -6.21 -13.60
CA ASP A 419 -28.49 -6.91 -13.46
C ASP A 419 -27.27 -5.96 -13.53
N PHE A 420 -27.46 -4.72 -14.04
CA PHE A 420 -26.40 -3.71 -14.20
C PHE A 420 -26.70 -2.39 -13.49
N LYS A 421 -27.62 -2.40 -12.54
CA LYS A 421 -28.08 -1.21 -11.81
C LYS A 421 -26.98 -0.55 -10.99
N PRO A 422 -27.12 0.76 -10.67
CA PRO A 422 -26.11 1.51 -9.88
C PRO A 422 -25.80 0.90 -8.51
N GLY A 423 -26.79 0.31 -7.85
CA GLY A 423 -26.66 -0.28 -6.50
C GLY A 423 -25.73 -1.50 -6.43
N ASN A 424 -25.42 -2.14 -7.57
CA ASN A 424 -24.50 -3.27 -7.59
C ASN A 424 -23.10 -2.92 -7.10
N VAL A 425 -22.67 -1.64 -7.24
CA VAL A 425 -21.33 -1.21 -6.80
C VAL A 425 -21.19 -1.08 -5.29
N VAL A 426 -22.21 -1.41 -4.51
CA VAL A 426 -22.16 -1.35 -3.05
C VAL A 426 -22.82 -2.56 -2.40
N ASP A 427 -23.14 -3.62 -3.12
CA ASP A 427 -23.83 -4.80 -2.58
C ASP A 427 -22.88 -5.77 -1.84
N GLY A 428 -21.59 -5.71 -2.13
CA GLY A 428 -20.54 -6.55 -1.55
C GLY A 428 -20.38 -7.88 -2.28
N ASP A 429 -20.90 -7.97 -3.52
CA ASP A 429 -20.75 -9.13 -4.39
C ASP A 429 -19.89 -8.75 -5.62
N ASP A 430 -18.64 -9.14 -5.61
CA ASP A 430 -17.73 -8.92 -6.74
C ASP A 430 -18.20 -9.53 -8.08
N ALA A 431 -19.20 -10.42 -8.07
CA ALA A 431 -19.75 -11.02 -9.29
C ALA A 431 -20.73 -10.09 -9.99
N THR A 432 -21.36 -9.17 -9.28
CA THR A 432 -22.24 -8.14 -9.82
C THR A 432 -21.45 -6.88 -10.19
N TYR A 433 -21.97 -6.06 -11.08
CA TYR A 433 -21.31 -4.82 -11.46
C TYR A 433 -22.28 -3.86 -12.17
N TRP A 434 -21.96 -2.56 -12.09
CA TRP A 434 -22.56 -1.56 -12.95
C TRP A 434 -21.80 -1.46 -14.26
N THR A 435 -22.53 -1.27 -15.38
CA THR A 435 -21.95 -1.02 -16.71
C THR A 435 -22.88 -0.18 -17.59
N THR A 436 -22.32 0.35 -18.70
CA THR A 436 -23.04 1.19 -19.66
C THR A 436 -23.48 0.39 -20.90
N ASP A 437 -24.36 1.00 -21.71
CA ASP A 437 -24.74 0.49 -23.02
C ASP A 437 -23.55 0.34 -23.96
N ASP A 438 -23.66 -0.59 -24.92
CA ASP A 438 -22.66 -0.78 -25.96
C ASP A 438 -22.39 0.53 -26.70
N GLY A 439 -21.11 0.83 -26.92
CA GLY A 439 -20.65 2.06 -27.55
C GLY A 439 -20.56 3.29 -26.61
N THR A 440 -21.04 3.18 -25.36
CA THR A 440 -20.90 4.22 -24.36
C THR A 440 -19.58 4.04 -23.61
N LYS A 441 -18.53 4.72 -24.07
CA LYS A 441 -17.15 4.57 -23.59
C LYS A 441 -16.88 5.28 -22.26
N SER A 442 -17.79 6.09 -21.79
CA SER A 442 -17.65 6.83 -20.52
C SER A 442 -18.96 6.86 -19.78
N GLY A 443 -18.90 6.72 -18.47
CA GLY A 443 -20.04 6.82 -17.59
C GLY A 443 -19.64 7.35 -16.22
N SER A 444 -20.63 7.76 -15.45
CA SER A 444 -20.40 8.20 -14.08
C SER A 444 -21.40 7.60 -13.11
N LEU A 445 -20.95 7.40 -11.89
CA LEU A 445 -21.75 7.09 -10.72
C LEU A 445 -21.72 8.29 -9.78
N THR A 446 -22.87 8.68 -9.24
CA THR A 446 -22.98 9.72 -8.21
C THR A 446 -23.55 9.13 -6.93
N ILE A 447 -22.78 9.22 -5.85
CA ILE A 447 -23.20 8.87 -4.49
C ILE A 447 -23.65 10.16 -3.83
N LYS A 448 -24.89 10.21 -3.34
CA LYS A 448 -25.48 11.37 -2.67
C LYS A 448 -26.00 10.98 -1.29
N TRP A 449 -25.70 11.79 -0.29
CA TRP A 449 -26.16 11.65 1.09
C TRP A 449 -27.10 12.76 1.48
N ASP A 450 -28.07 12.45 2.34
CA ASP A 450 -28.99 13.45 2.92
C ASP A 450 -28.26 14.48 3.79
N THR A 451 -27.14 14.08 4.40
CA THR A 451 -26.30 14.94 5.22
C THR A 451 -24.83 14.75 4.85
N ALA A 452 -24.04 15.81 4.93
CA ALA A 452 -22.62 15.75 4.62
C ALA A 452 -21.90 14.64 5.40
N LYS A 453 -21.05 13.89 4.71
CA LYS A 453 -20.17 12.87 5.28
C LYS A 453 -18.73 13.34 5.21
N LYS A 454 -17.97 13.07 6.28
CA LYS A 454 -16.53 13.32 6.33
C LYS A 454 -15.79 12.03 5.97
N PHE A 455 -14.92 12.09 4.97
CA PHE A 455 -14.14 10.95 4.49
C PHE A 455 -12.76 11.42 4.00
N ASP A 456 -11.84 10.48 3.84
CA ASP A 456 -10.48 10.71 3.35
C ASP A 456 -9.95 9.54 2.49
N VAL A 457 -10.78 8.51 2.26
CA VAL A 457 -10.47 7.39 1.37
C VAL A 457 -11.63 7.11 0.43
N VAL A 458 -11.31 6.93 -0.86
CA VAL A 458 -12.23 6.40 -1.87
C VAL A 458 -11.63 5.14 -2.47
N SER A 459 -12.41 4.06 -2.55
CA SER A 459 -12.07 2.81 -3.23
C SER A 459 -12.91 2.63 -4.47
N ILE A 460 -12.29 2.15 -5.55
CA ILE A 460 -12.97 1.84 -6.81
C ILE A 460 -12.40 0.51 -7.32
N GLU A 461 -13.28 -0.42 -7.71
CA GLU A 461 -12.89 -1.74 -8.22
C GLU A 461 -13.55 -2.02 -9.57
N GLU A 462 -12.77 -2.46 -10.56
CA GLU A 462 -13.29 -2.97 -11.82
C GLU A 462 -13.77 -4.41 -11.67
N ALA A 463 -14.76 -4.79 -12.47
CA ALA A 463 -15.16 -6.18 -12.66
C ALA A 463 -14.08 -6.93 -13.47
N ILE A 464 -12.90 -7.16 -12.88
CA ILE A 464 -11.71 -7.70 -13.58
C ILE A 464 -11.90 -9.10 -14.13
N GLN A 465 -12.89 -9.86 -13.67
CA GLN A 465 -13.33 -11.12 -14.27
C GLN A 465 -13.80 -10.95 -15.73
N LYS A 466 -14.13 -9.72 -16.14
CA LYS A 466 -14.40 -9.34 -17.53
C LYS A 466 -13.20 -8.75 -18.26
N GLY A 467 -12.11 -8.50 -17.54
CA GLY A 467 -10.89 -7.85 -18.02
C GLY A 467 -10.67 -6.47 -17.40
N GLN A 468 -9.50 -5.90 -17.58
CA GLN A 468 -9.18 -4.54 -17.18
C GLN A 468 -9.46 -3.59 -18.36
N HIS A 469 -10.46 -2.75 -18.27
CA HIS A 469 -11.00 -1.93 -19.36
C HIS A 469 -10.77 -0.43 -19.16
N ILE A 470 -10.80 0.05 -17.91
CA ILE A 470 -10.77 1.49 -17.58
C ILE A 470 -9.36 2.03 -17.79
N ASN A 471 -9.27 3.08 -18.60
CA ASN A 471 -8.03 3.80 -18.90
C ASN A 471 -8.10 5.30 -18.58
N SER A 472 -9.16 5.74 -17.93
CA SER A 472 -9.26 7.07 -17.34
C SER A 472 -10.32 7.09 -16.24
N TYR A 473 -10.03 7.81 -15.16
CA TYR A 473 -11.03 8.08 -14.13
C TYR A 473 -10.87 9.49 -13.54
N THR A 474 -11.97 10.02 -13.02
CA THR A 474 -12.02 11.26 -12.25
C THR A 474 -12.93 11.06 -11.06
N VAL A 475 -12.46 11.42 -9.86
CA VAL A 475 -13.26 11.47 -8.64
C VAL A 475 -13.44 12.92 -8.25
N GLU A 476 -14.68 13.31 -8.03
CA GLU A 476 -15.09 14.67 -7.67
C GLU A 476 -16.05 14.65 -6.49
N TYR A 477 -16.15 15.76 -5.78
CA TYR A 477 -17.08 15.91 -4.67
C TYR A 477 -17.78 17.27 -4.69
N LYS A 478 -18.92 17.37 -3.97
CA LYS A 478 -19.65 18.61 -3.67
C LYS A 478 -19.93 18.72 -2.17
N THR A 479 -19.81 19.93 -1.67
CA THR A 479 -20.13 20.25 -0.26
C THR A 479 -21.62 20.55 -0.04
N SER A 480 -22.35 20.87 -1.11
CA SER A 480 -23.81 21.08 -1.14
C SER A 480 -24.34 20.88 -2.55
N ASP A 481 -25.65 20.76 -2.72
CA ASP A 481 -26.29 20.63 -4.06
C ASP A 481 -26.00 21.83 -4.97
N SER A 482 -25.87 23.03 -4.42
CA SER A 482 -25.59 24.27 -5.18
C SER A 482 -24.09 24.51 -5.41
N ALA A 483 -23.20 23.77 -4.76
CA ALA A 483 -21.76 23.92 -4.96
C ALA A 483 -21.30 23.38 -6.32
N ASN A 484 -20.19 23.90 -6.82
CA ASN A 484 -19.54 23.32 -7.99
C ASN A 484 -18.82 22.01 -7.60
N TRP A 485 -18.67 21.11 -8.57
CA TRP A 485 -17.82 19.94 -8.42
C TRP A 485 -16.37 20.36 -8.21
N GLN A 486 -15.73 19.74 -7.24
CA GLN A 486 -14.31 19.89 -6.94
C GLN A 486 -13.61 18.55 -7.21
N THR A 487 -12.55 18.59 -8.01
CA THR A 487 -11.79 17.38 -8.33
C THR A 487 -10.98 16.92 -7.12
N LEU A 488 -11.18 15.66 -6.72
CA LEU A 488 -10.40 15.00 -5.68
C LEU A 488 -9.17 14.34 -6.28
N LYS A 489 -9.35 13.59 -7.37
CA LYS A 489 -8.29 12.84 -8.06
C LYS A 489 -8.67 12.57 -9.51
N THR A 490 -7.65 12.52 -10.37
CA THR A 490 -7.74 11.97 -11.74
C THR A 490 -6.65 10.91 -11.91
N GLY A 491 -6.87 9.94 -12.77
CA GLY A 491 -5.87 8.90 -13.06
C GLY A 491 -6.24 8.09 -14.30
N VAL A 492 -5.46 7.03 -14.53
CA VAL A 492 -5.55 6.21 -15.75
C VAL A 492 -6.22 4.86 -15.42
N THR A 493 -5.61 4.04 -14.57
CA THR A 493 -6.08 2.67 -14.32
C THR A 493 -6.82 2.53 -13.00
N ILE A 494 -7.77 1.59 -12.96
CA ILE A 494 -8.42 1.11 -11.74
C ILE A 494 -7.99 -0.32 -11.46
N GLY A 495 -8.39 -1.29 -12.28
CA GLY A 495 -8.11 -2.70 -12.10
C GLY A 495 -8.80 -3.32 -10.89
N ALA A 496 -8.14 -4.27 -10.23
CA ALA A 496 -8.72 -4.98 -9.09
C ALA A 496 -9.08 -4.06 -7.93
N LYS A 497 -8.25 -3.02 -7.68
CA LYS A 497 -8.54 -1.99 -6.67
C LYS A 497 -7.75 -0.71 -6.93
N ARG A 498 -8.45 0.41 -6.86
CA ARG A 498 -7.88 1.76 -6.79
C ARG A 498 -8.26 2.36 -5.45
N LEU A 499 -7.24 2.70 -4.65
CA LEU A 499 -7.43 3.45 -3.41
C LEU A 499 -6.92 4.88 -3.58
N ILE A 500 -7.76 5.83 -3.22
CA ILE A 500 -7.44 7.25 -3.25
C ILE A 500 -7.48 7.75 -1.81
N ARG A 501 -6.32 8.13 -1.29
CA ARG A 501 -6.17 8.69 0.05
C ARG A 501 -5.95 10.20 -0.06
N THR A 502 -6.73 10.98 0.69
CA THR A 502 -6.69 12.45 0.66
C THR A 502 -6.67 13.03 2.06
N SER A 503 -6.51 14.35 2.15
CA SER A 503 -6.91 15.06 3.36
C SER A 503 -8.42 14.93 3.58
N PRO A 504 -8.91 14.92 4.82
CA PRO A 504 -10.32 14.77 5.12
C PRO A 504 -11.20 15.80 4.39
N VAL A 505 -12.23 15.32 3.70
CA VAL A 505 -13.21 16.11 2.95
C VAL A 505 -14.58 15.92 3.56
N SER A 506 -15.36 17.00 3.71
CA SER A 506 -16.78 16.93 4.09
C SER A 506 -17.63 17.24 2.86
N ALA A 507 -18.43 16.27 2.43
CA ALA A 507 -19.22 16.40 1.18
C ALA A 507 -20.63 15.80 1.31
N THR A 508 -21.56 16.32 0.50
CA THR A 508 -22.90 15.77 0.33
C THR A 508 -22.98 14.84 -0.87
N GLN A 509 -22.00 14.92 -1.79
CA GLN A 509 -21.96 14.08 -2.99
C GLN A 509 -20.52 13.74 -3.38
N VAL A 510 -20.34 12.52 -3.89
CA VAL A 510 -19.12 12.07 -4.60
C VAL A 510 -19.53 11.55 -5.96
N ARG A 511 -18.81 11.96 -7.01
CA ARG A 511 -18.99 11.45 -8.37
C ARG A 511 -17.72 10.77 -8.86
N ILE A 512 -17.89 9.59 -9.42
CA ILE A 512 -16.83 8.82 -10.06
C ILE A 512 -17.16 8.74 -11.54
N THR A 513 -16.33 9.34 -12.37
CA THR A 513 -16.44 9.28 -13.84
C THR A 513 -15.33 8.36 -14.35
N VAL A 514 -15.67 7.40 -15.20
CA VAL A 514 -14.74 6.43 -15.78
C VAL A 514 -14.84 6.41 -17.30
N GLY A 515 -13.71 6.10 -17.95
CA GLY A 515 -13.63 6.01 -19.41
C GLY A 515 -12.79 4.81 -19.85
N THR A 516 -13.09 4.34 -21.08
CA THR A 516 -12.45 3.17 -21.69
C THR A 516 -12.02 3.46 -23.13
N SER A 517 -11.17 2.60 -23.68
CA SER A 517 -10.80 2.61 -25.08
C SER A 517 -11.96 2.21 -26.00
N GLU A 518 -11.82 2.47 -27.30
CA GLU A 518 -12.79 2.11 -28.35
C GLU A 518 -13.17 0.63 -28.29
N GLY A 519 -14.46 0.36 -28.40
CA GLY A 519 -15.01 -1.00 -28.41
C GLY A 519 -15.13 -1.66 -27.03
N LYS A 520 -14.87 -0.90 -25.93
CA LYS A 520 -15.05 -1.35 -24.56
C LYS A 520 -16.07 -0.49 -23.84
N VAL A 521 -16.63 -1.03 -22.76
CA VAL A 521 -17.52 -0.30 -21.84
C VAL A 521 -16.95 -0.36 -20.42
N PRO A 522 -17.15 0.67 -19.59
CA PRO A 522 -16.71 0.62 -18.19
C PRO A 522 -17.56 -0.36 -17.38
N MET A 523 -16.91 -1.11 -16.48
CA MET A 523 -17.57 -2.05 -15.56
C MET A 523 -16.97 -1.87 -14.17
N LEU A 524 -17.79 -1.44 -13.21
CA LEU A 524 -17.37 -1.30 -11.82
C LEU A 524 -18.10 -2.33 -10.95
N SER A 525 -17.33 -3.16 -10.22
CA SER A 525 -17.90 -4.13 -9.28
C SER A 525 -18.16 -3.51 -7.92
N GLU A 526 -17.23 -2.73 -7.37
CA GLU A 526 -17.40 -2.15 -6.04
C GLU A 526 -16.89 -0.70 -5.98
N VAL A 527 -17.56 0.10 -5.16
CA VAL A 527 -17.18 1.46 -4.80
C VAL A 527 -17.31 1.65 -3.30
N GLY A 528 -16.32 2.28 -2.70
CA GLY A 528 -16.33 2.59 -1.28
C GLY A 528 -15.89 4.03 -0.97
N VAL A 529 -16.49 4.58 0.08
CA VAL A 529 -16.09 5.86 0.66
C VAL A 529 -15.88 5.64 2.16
N TYR A 530 -14.69 5.95 2.66
CA TYR A 530 -14.29 5.57 4.00
C TYR A 530 -13.63 6.73 4.75
N LYS A 531 -13.62 6.58 6.08
CA LYS A 531 -12.79 7.39 6.97
C LYS A 531 -11.63 6.50 7.42
N ALA A 532 -10.41 6.88 7.06
CA ALA A 532 -9.21 6.17 7.48
C ALA A 532 -9.09 6.13 9.00
N SER A 533 -8.58 5.01 9.52
CA SER A 533 -8.07 4.93 10.88
C SER A 533 -6.93 5.94 11.09
N GLU A 534 -6.64 6.31 12.32
CA GLU A 534 -5.61 7.32 12.63
C GLU A 534 -4.25 6.99 11.99
N GLY A 535 -3.83 5.75 12.06
CA GLY A 535 -2.56 5.29 11.49
C GLY A 535 -2.53 5.30 9.94
N PHE A 536 -3.68 5.29 9.29
CA PHE A 536 -3.82 5.25 7.83
C PHE A 536 -4.20 6.60 7.22
N GLN A 537 -4.45 7.62 8.02
CA GLN A 537 -4.62 8.97 7.50
C GLN A 537 -3.39 9.42 6.72
N LEU A 538 -3.59 10.27 5.72
CA LEU A 538 -2.48 10.87 4.99
C LEU A 538 -1.57 11.60 6.00
N ALA A 539 -0.26 11.38 5.92
CA ALA A 539 0.68 11.99 6.84
C ALA A 539 0.42 13.51 6.92
N GLY A 540 0.21 13.99 8.15
CA GLY A 540 -0.13 15.39 8.40
C GLY A 540 -1.57 15.78 8.08
N SER A 541 -2.53 14.87 8.02
CA SER A 541 -3.94 15.25 8.09
C SER A 541 -4.21 16.00 9.40
N ALA A 542 -4.96 17.08 9.32
CA ALA A 542 -5.31 17.83 10.53
C ALA A 542 -6.20 16.95 11.42
N PRO A 543 -5.98 16.96 12.74
CA PRO A 543 -6.89 16.36 13.70
C PRO A 543 -8.33 16.85 13.51
N GLU A 544 -9.29 16.07 13.98
CA GLU A 544 -10.71 16.46 13.90
C GLU A 544 -10.95 17.80 14.61
N GLY A 545 -11.67 18.69 13.96
CA GLY A 545 -11.94 20.04 14.46
C GLY A 545 -10.94 21.11 14.00
N MET A 546 -9.90 20.75 13.26
CA MET A 546 -8.94 21.70 12.68
C MET A 546 -9.14 21.88 11.18
N GLU A 547 -8.85 23.09 10.71
CA GLU A 547 -8.78 23.42 9.29
C GLU A 547 -7.33 23.31 8.80
N THR A 548 -7.13 22.65 7.66
CA THR A 548 -5.80 22.53 7.03
C THR A 548 -5.65 23.59 5.95
N THR A 549 -4.53 24.34 6.01
CA THR A 549 -4.10 25.21 4.91
C THR A 549 -2.81 24.66 4.31
N SER A 550 -2.82 24.36 3.01
CA SER A 550 -1.62 23.96 2.28
C SER A 550 -0.62 25.10 2.17
N VAL A 551 0.67 24.78 2.22
CA VAL A 551 1.75 25.76 2.01
C VAL A 551 1.66 26.49 0.65
N ASN A 552 0.97 25.92 -0.33
CA ASN A 552 0.75 26.52 -1.65
C ASN A 552 -0.41 27.50 -1.71
N ASP A 553 -1.18 27.67 -0.64
CA ASP A 553 -2.24 28.69 -0.60
C ASP A 553 -1.61 30.08 -0.47
N ALA A 554 -1.36 30.71 -1.62
CA ALA A 554 -0.78 32.06 -1.70
C ALA A 554 -1.69 33.16 -1.14
N THR A 555 -2.95 32.85 -0.79
CA THR A 555 -3.85 33.82 -0.12
C THR A 555 -3.59 33.86 1.38
N LYS A 556 -2.99 32.81 1.94
CA LYS A 556 -2.69 32.63 3.36
C LYS A 556 -1.20 32.65 3.66
N PHE A 557 -0.37 32.00 2.83
CA PHE A 557 1.09 31.96 2.96
C PHE A 557 1.75 33.00 2.06
N THR A 558 2.65 33.81 2.62
CA THR A 558 3.48 34.76 1.88
C THR A 558 4.95 34.54 2.25
N PHE A 559 5.78 34.21 1.28
CA PHE A 559 7.21 33.98 1.43
C PHE A 559 8.01 35.22 1.04
N SER A 560 9.09 35.52 1.78
CA SER A 560 10.02 36.60 1.43
C SER A 560 10.57 36.36 0.01
N SER A 561 10.85 37.43 -0.72
CA SER A 561 11.08 37.43 -2.17
C SER A 561 12.27 36.58 -2.67
N THR A 562 13.11 36.03 -1.80
CA THR A 562 14.30 35.25 -2.16
C THR A 562 14.51 34.07 -1.20
N GLY A 563 15.01 32.96 -1.75
CA GLY A 563 15.56 31.85 -0.97
C GLY A 563 14.59 30.74 -0.55
N TRP A 564 13.32 30.83 -0.91
CA TRP A 564 12.34 29.77 -0.69
C TRP A 564 12.20 28.89 -1.94
N ASN A 565 12.26 27.58 -1.73
CA ASN A 565 12.26 26.57 -2.78
C ASN A 565 11.06 25.64 -2.60
N PRO A 566 10.04 25.72 -3.47
CA PRO A 566 8.95 24.76 -3.48
C PRO A 566 9.47 23.38 -3.86
N GLN A 567 8.97 22.35 -3.18
CA GLN A 567 9.30 20.94 -3.42
C GLN A 567 8.04 20.09 -3.34
N THR A 568 7.92 19.13 -4.24
CA THR A 568 6.81 18.17 -4.26
C THR A 568 7.30 16.77 -3.88
N GLY A 569 6.44 15.97 -3.25
CA GLY A 569 6.73 14.60 -2.89
C GLY A 569 5.61 13.99 -2.06
N SER A 570 5.35 12.69 -2.25
CA SER A 570 4.26 11.99 -1.56
C SER A 570 4.42 11.89 -0.03
N SER A 571 5.65 12.09 0.46
CA SER A 571 5.92 12.11 1.91
C SER A 571 5.52 13.41 2.61
N TYR A 572 5.21 14.47 1.86
CA TYR A 572 4.83 15.77 2.42
C TYR A 572 3.31 15.89 2.56
N ILE A 573 2.86 16.71 3.51
CA ILE A 573 1.43 17.06 3.65
C ILE A 573 0.93 17.66 2.34
N ASN A 574 -0.17 17.12 1.81
CA ASN A 574 -0.74 17.51 0.51
C ASN A 574 0.28 17.43 -0.65
N GLY A 575 1.33 16.61 -0.52
CA GLY A 575 2.39 16.47 -1.51
C GLY A 575 3.30 17.68 -1.65
N GLN A 576 3.28 18.64 -0.71
CA GLN A 576 3.92 19.93 -0.84
C GLN A 576 4.81 20.27 0.35
N ASN A 577 5.96 20.86 0.06
CA ASN A 577 6.87 21.45 1.02
C ASN A 577 7.50 22.72 0.43
N THR A 578 7.74 23.73 1.24
CA THR A 578 8.50 24.91 0.84
C THR A 578 9.59 25.13 1.87
N TRP A 579 10.84 25.18 1.43
CA TRP A 579 12.00 25.24 2.34
C TRP A 579 13.00 26.33 1.93
N SER A 580 13.77 26.79 2.91
CA SER A 580 14.88 27.74 2.71
C SER A 580 16.05 27.36 3.59
N ASN A 581 17.28 27.55 3.05
CA ASN A 581 18.54 27.48 3.79
C ASN A 581 19.24 28.84 3.89
N MET A 582 18.50 29.92 3.82
CA MET A 582 19.03 31.27 3.96
C MET A 582 18.72 31.82 5.33
N ALA A 583 19.75 32.34 6.02
CA ALA A 583 19.55 33.10 7.26
C ALA A 583 18.69 34.34 6.99
N ASN A 584 17.76 34.60 7.91
CA ASN A 584 16.74 35.65 7.80
C ASN A 584 15.71 35.47 6.66
N ALA A 585 15.64 34.31 6.01
CA ALA A 585 14.49 34.00 5.19
C ALA A 585 13.24 33.94 6.08
N GLU A 586 12.18 34.58 5.62
CA GLU A 586 10.92 34.62 6.38
C GLU A 586 9.70 34.30 5.53
N PHE A 587 8.69 33.79 6.20
CA PHE A 587 7.34 33.72 5.65
C PHE A 587 6.31 34.17 6.69
N THR A 588 5.15 34.55 6.20
CA THR A 588 3.98 34.85 7.01
C THR A 588 2.82 33.94 6.63
N TYR A 589 2.01 33.60 7.62
CA TYR A 589 0.76 32.87 7.47
C TYR A 589 -0.36 33.62 8.19
N THR A 590 -1.46 33.91 7.49
CA THR A 590 -2.62 34.60 8.08
C THR A 590 -3.78 33.64 8.26
N PHE A 591 -4.45 33.72 9.42
CA PHE A 591 -5.55 32.83 9.76
C PHE A 591 -6.55 33.52 10.70
N ASP A 592 -7.78 32.97 10.72
CA ASP A 592 -8.81 33.34 11.68
C ASP A 592 -9.02 32.13 12.60
N GLY A 593 -8.93 32.31 13.93
CA GLY A 593 -9.07 31.18 14.86
C GLY A 593 -8.46 31.45 16.22
N THR A 594 -8.40 30.43 17.05
CA THR A 594 -7.92 30.48 18.43
C THR A 594 -6.64 29.69 18.67
N LYS A 595 -6.17 28.92 17.72
CA LYS A 595 -4.93 28.16 17.85
C LYS A 595 -4.38 27.80 16.46
N VAL A 596 -3.06 27.81 16.34
CA VAL A 596 -2.38 27.43 15.10
C VAL A 596 -1.25 26.43 15.37
N TYR A 597 -1.17 25.42 14.50
CA TYR A 597 -0.06 24.47 14.42
C TYR A 597 0.64 24.65 13.08
N LEU A 598 1.96 24.68 13.10
CA LEU A 598 2.77 24.69 11.89
C LEU A 598 3.36 23.29 11.67
N MET A 599 3.13 22.75 10.50
CA MET A 599 3.61 21.43 10.09
C MET A 599 4.77 21.58 9.11
N GLY A 600 5.78 20.75 9.25
CA GLY A 600 6.96 20.83 8.40
C GLY A 600 7.88 19.63 8.54
N THR A 601 9.05 19.72 7.91
CA THR A 601 10.07 18.68 7.94
C THR A 601 11.06 18.92 9.09
N LYS A 602 11.45 17.86 9.80
CA LYS A 602 12.65 17.80 10.66
C LYS A 602 13.71 16.94 9.96
N ASP A 603 15.00 17.37 10.05
CA ASP A 603 16.10 16.72 9.30
C ASP A 603 17.46 17.05 9.97
N PRO A 604 18.50 16.18 9.86
CA PRO A 604 19.84 16.47 10.37
C PRO A 604 20.48 17.77 9.83
N GLY A 605 20.09 18.20 8.63
CA GLY A 605 20.55 19.45 7.99
C GLY A 605 19.70 20.69 8.35
N HIS A 606 18.67 20.53 9.17
CA HIS A 606 17.77 21.62 9.54
C HIS A 606 18.28 22.43 10.74
N GLY A 607 17.73 23.63 10.93
CA GLY A 607 18.15 24.60 11.93
C GLY A 607 17.00 25.17 12.76
N SER A 608 17.24 26.35 13.31
CA SER A 608 16.28 27.04 14.17
C SER A 608 15.64 28.24 13.48
N ALA A 609 14.42 28.58 13.89
CA ALA A 609 13.69 29.77 13.47
C ALA A 609 12.95 30.42 14.61
N ASP A 610 12.85 31.75 14.59
CA ASP A 610 12.02 32.51 15.50
C ASP A 610 10.60 32.60 14.97
N VAL A 611 9.61 32.28 15.81
CA VAL A 611 8.18 32.34 15.51
C VAL A 611 7.53 33.48 16.21
N TYR A 612 6.83 34.30 15.47
CA TYR A 612 6.10 35.48 15.98
C TYR A 612 4.60 35.29 15.71
N ILE A 613 3.77 35.68 16.64
CA ILE A 613 2.32 35.86 16.46
C ILE A 613 1.97 37.30 16.72
N ASP A 614 1.29 37.96 15.79
CA ASP A 614 0.89 39.37 15.83
C ASP A 614 2.04 40.30 16.19
N GLY A 615 3.22 39.99 15.63
CA GLY A 615 4.44 40.75 15.82
C GLY A 615 5.21 40.47 17.11
N GLN A 616 4.69 39.67 18.03
CA GLN A 616 5.37 39.26 19.26
C GLN A 616 6.12 37.93 19.05
N LEU A 617 7.39 37.89 19.51
CA LEU A 617 8.16 36.63 19.54
C LEU A 617 7.54 35.69 20.58
N VAL A 618 7.07 34.52 20.13
CA VAL A 618 6.44 33.52 21.00
C VAL A 618 7.34 32.34 21.28
N GLU A 619 8.17 31.93 20.32
CA GLU A 619 9.04 30.76 20.46
C GLU A 619 10.22 30.82 19.47
N THR A 620 11.33 30.17 19.82
CA THR A 620 12.38 29.79 18.89
C THR A 620 12.31 28.28 18.70
N ILE A 621 11.82 27.84 17.53
CA ILE A 621 11.74 26.43 17.19
C ILE A 621 13.08 25.88 16.70
N ASN A 622 13.30 24.57 16.87
CA ASN A 622 14.42 23.84 16.31
C ASN A 622 13.89 22.64 15.51
N THR A 623 14.17 22.62 14.22
CA THR A 623 13.77 21.53 13.31
C THR A 623 14.91 20.57 12.97
N ASN A 624 16.07 20.69 13.66
CA ASN A 624 17.13 19.68 13.58
C ASN A 624 16.70 18.39 14.28
N ALA A 625 16.99 17.24 13.66
CA ALA A 625 16.69 15.89 14.17
C ALA A 625 17.75 14.90 13.72
N THR A 626 17.86 13.77 14.40
CA THR A 626 18.83 12.70 14.05
C THR A 626 18.50 11.99 12.74
N SER A 627 17.22 12.03 12.32
CA SER A 627 16.74 11.45 11.06
C SER A 627 15.68 12.36 10.44
N ARG A 628 15.49 12.23 9.12
CA ARG A 628 14.46 12.98 8.39
C ARG A 628 13.07 12.49 8.76
N SER A 629 12.16 13.41 9.07
CA SER A 629 10.72 13.17 9.20
C SER A 629 9.93 14.34 8.59
N THR A 630 8.94 14.01 7.78
CA THR A 630 8.02 14.95 7.12
C THR A 630 6.67 14.96 7.82
N GLY A 631 5.81 15.95 7.55
CA GLY A 631 4.48 16.04 8.17
C GLY A 631 4.53 16.17 9.68
N THR A 632 5.61 16.71 10.24
CA THR A 632 5.83 16.78 11.68
C THR A 632 5.37 18.13 12.22
N LYS A 633 4.73 18.14 13.40
CA LYS A 633 4.45 19.41 14.11
C LYS A 633 5.78 20.07 14.50
N ILE A 634 6.05 21.25 13.95
CA ILE A 634 7.25 22.04 14.21
C ILE A 634 6.98 23.22 15.13
N PHE A 635 5.72 23.65 15.26
CA PHE A 635 5.27 24.70 16.17
C PHE A 635 3.82 24.49 16.58
N GLU A 636 3.46 24.95 17.79
CA GLU A 636 2.11 25.01 18.33
C GLU A 636 1.95 26.30 19.12
N SER A 637 0.94 27.11 18.79
CA SER A 637 0.66 28.34 19.61
C SER A 637 0.04 27.99 20.94
N ALA A 638 0.21 28.89 21.92
CA ALA A 638 -0.74 28.94 23.02
C ALA A 638 -2.15 29.28 22.49
N ASP A 639 -3.18 29.16 23.33
CA ASP A 639 -4.53 29.59 22.98
C ASP A 639 -4.55 31.10 22.74
N LEU A 640 -5.13 31.49 21.60
CA LEU A 640 -5.23 32.89 21.17
C LEU A 640 -6.67 33.40 21.39
N THR A 641 -6.84 34.71 21.41
CA THR A 641 -8.19 35.29 21.30
C THR A 641 -8.80 34.96 19.96
N ASP A 642 -10.11 34.76 19.94
CA ASP A 642 -10.79 34.54 18.63
C ASP A 642 -10.65 35.77 17.74
N GLY A 643 -10.13 35.57 16.55
CA GLY A 643 -9.93 36.65 15.59
C GLY A 643 -8.89 36.35 14.51
N HIS A 644 -8.57 37.45 13.80
CA HIS A 644 -7.56 37.41 12.72
C HIS A 644 -6.17 37.54 13.30
N HIS A 645 -5.29 36.60 12.93
CA HIS A 645 -3.91 36.52 13.41
C HIS A 645 -2.91 36.41 12.28
N THR A 646 -1.69 36.85 12.54
CA THR A 646 -0.55 36.71 11.63
C THR A 646 0.57 35.93 12.35
N LEU A 647 0.88 34.72 11.85
CA LEU A 647 2.07 33.98 12.23
C LEU A 647 3.21 34.38 11.28
N ARG A 648 4.40 34.70 11.80
CA ARG A 648 5.61 35.00 11.05
C ARG A 648 6.75 34.13 11.55
N VAL A 649 7.47 33.48 10.63
CA VAL A 649 8.62 32.63 10.93
C VAL A 649 9.86 33.21 10.25
N VAL A 650 10.97 33.32 11.01
CA VAL A 650 12.25 33.87 10.54
C VAL A 650 13.37 32.88 10.81
N ALA A 651 14.03 32.40 9.78
CA ALA A 651 15.17 31.47 9.88
C ALA A 651 16.36 32.18 10.58
N LYS A 652 16.92 31.58 11.63
CA LYS A 652 18.05 32.16 12.39
C LYS A 652 19.40 31.85 11.75
N THR A 653 19.53 30.80 11.03
CA THR A 653 20.79 30.30 10.48
C THR A 653 20.63 29.95 8.99
N SER A 654 21.75 29.64 8.34
CA SER A 654 21.75 29.08 6.98
C SER A 654 21.49 27.56 6.93
N ALA A 655 21.08 26.95 8.06
CA ALA A 655 20.55 25.59 8.05
C ALA A 655 19.08 25.61 7.58
N ALA A 656 18.62 24.53 6.94
CA ALA A 656 17.31 24.52 6.30
C ALA A 656 16.14 24.62 7.31
N ILE A 657 15.07 25.26 6.87
CA ILE A 657 13.75 25.23 7.50
C ILE A 657 12.74 24.86 6.42
N GLY A 658 11.87 23.88 6.68
CA GLY A 658 10.81 23.47 5.77
C GLY A 658 9.44 23.56 6.41
N VAL A 659 8.45 24.06 5.64
CA VAL A 659 7.04 24.14 6.02
C VAL A 659 6.18 23.43 4.98
N GLU A 660 5.17 22.69 5.43
CA GLU A 660 4.30 21.86 4.59
C GLU A 660 2.84 22.32 4.65
N ALA A 661 2.35 22.67 5.83
CA ALA A 661 0.98 23.13 6.05
C ALA A 661 0.85 23.88 7.38
N ALA A 662 -0.27 24.56 7.56
CA ALA A 662 -0.73 25.03 8.85
C ALA A 662 -2.09 24.39 9.19
N TYR A 663 -2.30 24.09 10.47
CA TYR A 663 -3.60 23.67 11.02
C TYR A 663 -4.11 24.73 11.97
N VAL A 664 -5.38 25.06 11.87
CA VAL A 664 -6.00 26.15 12.65
C VAL A 664 -7.25 25.62 13.33
N ILE A 665 -7.39 25.93 14.60
CA ILE A 665 -8.64 25.79 15.33
C ILE A 665 -9.41 27.09 15.17
N ASN A 666 -10.56 27.02 14.50
CA ASN A 666 -11.44 28.16 14.26
C ASN A 666 -12.67 28.06 15.18
N ASN A 667 -13.00 29.11 15.93
CA ASN A 667 -14.11 29.13 16.91
C ASN A 667 -15.52 28.92 16.32
N GLY A 668 -15.68 28.99 15.02
CA GLY A 668 -16.90 28.52 14.37
C GLY A 668 -17.06 27.00 14.38
N GLY A 669 -16.05 26.25 14.83
CA GLY A 669 -15.95 24.80 14.80
C GLY A 669 -16.44 24.08 16.05
N VAL A 670 -16.52 22.74 15.93
CA VAL A 670 -16.92 21.86 17.05
C VAL A 670 -15.86 21.68 18.14
N GLY A 671 -14.63 22.17 17.93
CA GLY A 671 -13.51 21.94 18.83
C GLY A 671 -13.02 20.49 18.84
N MET A 672 -12.17 20.14 19.81
CA MET A 672 -11.67 18.79 20.03
C MET A 672 -11.65 18.45 21.52
N ILE A 673 -11.70 17.15 21.83
CA ILE A 673 -11.53 16.66 23.20
C ILE A 673 -10.06 16.29 23.41
N GLU A 674 -9.44 16.90 24.44
CA GLU A 674 -8.07 16.58 24.85
C GLU A 674 -8.05 16.06 26.28
N LEU A 675 -7.06 15.24 26.61
CA LEU A 675 -6.74 14.93 28.00
C LEU A 675 -6.19 16.18 28.70
N GLU A 676 -6.68 16.48 29.92
CA GLU A 676 -6.20 17.63 30.67
C GLU A 676 -4.70 17.55 31.04
N ASN A 677 -4.22 16.32 31.24
CA ASN A 677 -2.82 16.03 31.52
C ASN A 677 -2.25 15.05 30.50
N SER A 678 -1.00 15.23 30.10
CA SER A 678 -0.27 14.36 29.17
C SER A 678 0.06 12.97 29.75
N ALA A 679 0.00 12.81 31.07
CA ALA A 679 0.23 11.54 31.76
C ALA A 679 -0.57 11.49 33.07
N TYR A 680 -1.01 10.30 33.41
CA TYR A 680 -1.66 10.00 34.67
C TYR A 680 -0.98 8.77 35.27
N THR A 681 -0.83 8.75 36.60
CA THR A 681 -0.28 7.61 37.34
C THR A 681 -1.27 7.19 38.41
N MET A 682 -1.44 5.89 38.59
CA MET A 682 -2.30 5.34 39.65
C MET A 682 -1.59 4.16 40.31
N ASN A 683 -1.99 3.88 41.55
CA ASN A 683 -1.57 2.66 42.24
C ASN A 683 -2.50 1.51 41.86
N GLU A 684 -1.96 0.29 41.90
CA GLU A 684 -2.72 -0.93 41.73
C GLU A 684 -3.94 -0.97 42.68
N GLU A 685 -5.07 -1.50 42.23
CA GLU A 685 -6.35 -1.55 42.96
C GLU A 685 -7.00 -0.18 43.26
N SER A 686 -6.54 0.90 42.66
CA SER A 686 -7.16 2.22 42.81
C SER A 686 -7.96 2.65 41.57
N THR A 687 -8.85 3.63 41.74
CA THR A 687 -9.54 4.28 40.62
C THR A 687 -8.88 5.62 40.34
N LEU A 688 -8.86 6.02 39.05
CA LEU A 688 -8.30 7.29 38.61
C LEU A 688 -9.33 8.02 37.75
N ASP A 689 -9.63 9.26 38.11
CA ASP A 689 -10.44 10.14 37.27
C ASP A 689 -9.54 10.78 36.21
N VAL A 690 -9.74 10.35 34.96
CA VAL A 690 -9.08 10.96 33.80
C VAL A 690 -9.93 12.14 33.34
N LYS A 691 -9.39 13.35 33.49
CA LYS A 691 -10.09 14.55 33.07
C LYS A 691 -9.81 14.87 31.61
N VAL A 692 -10.86 15.25 30.91
CA VAL A 692 -10.83 15.75 29.55
C VAL A 692 -11.31 17.18 29.49
N LYS A 693 -10.85 17.93 28.51
CA LYS A 693 -11.31 19.28 28.22
C LYS A 693 -11.59 19.42 26.72
N ARG A 694 -12.51 20.30 26.39
CA ARG A 694 -12.75 20.71 24.99
C ARG A 694 -11.91 21.95 24.69
N VAL A 695 -11.18 21.92 23.59
CA VAL A 695 -10.32 23.02 23.16
C VAL A 695 -10.68 23.44 21.74
N GLY A 696 -10.54 24.73 21.44
CA GLY A 696 -10.63 25.27 20.09
C GLY A 696 -12.02 25.36 19.47
N GLY A 697 -13.06 25.34 20.26
CA GLY A 697 -14.44 25.55 19.82
C GLY A 697 -15.41 24.86 20.76
N THR A 698 -16.60 25.45 20.89
CA THR A 698 -17.66 24.92 21.77
C THR A 698 -18.96 24.66 21.02
N LYS A 699 -18.99 24.78 19.68
CA LYS A 699 -20.20 24.71 18.89
C LYS A 699 -20.58 23.26 18.56
N GLY A 700 -21.82 22.90 18.83
CA GLY A 700 -22.34 21.56 18.59
C GLY A 700 -21.89 20.53 19.62
N THR A 701 -22.32 19.30 19.47
CA THR A 701 -21.98 18.18 20.35
C THR A 701 -20.81 17.39 19.77
N ILE A 702 -19.78 17.11 20.57
CA ILE A 702 -18.69 16.20 20.20
C ILE A 702 -18.63 15.02 21.14
N THR A 703 -18.15 13.89 20.62
CA THR A 703 -17.97 12.67 21.40
C THR A 703 -16.59 12.08 21.15
N ALA A 704 -15.96 11.58 22.21
CA ALA A 704 -14.73 10.81 22.14
C ALA A 704 -14.89 9.50 22.91
N LYS A 705 -14.31 8.44 22.39
CA LYS A 705 -14.22 7.15 23.04
C LYS A 705 -12.83 7.01 23.65
N ILE A 706 -12.75 6.85 24.97
CA ILE A 706 -11.48 6.65 25.65
C ILE A 706 -11.16 5.16 25.61
N GLN A 707 -10.11 4.79 24.92
CA GLN A 707 -9.59 3.42 24.91
C GLN A 707 -8.26 3.38 25.67
N PRO A 708 -8.13 2.54 26.69
CA PRO A 708 -6.83 2.32 27.33
C PRO A 708 -5.93 1.60 26.31
N ASN A 709 -4.70 2.09 26.17
CA ASN A 709 -3.64 1.36 25.49
C ASN A 709 -2.74 0.75 26.57
N PRO A 710 -2.84 -0.55 26.84
CA PRO A 710 -2.27 -1.15 28.03
C PRO A 710 -0.74 -1.18 28.09
N GLY A 711 -0.04 -0.97 26.97
CA GLY A 711 1.42 -1.07 26.97
C GLY A 711 1.91 -2.43 27.47
N SER A 712 2.53 -2.45 28.66
CA SER A 712 2.99 -3.68 29.32
C SER A 712 1.93 -4.34 30.23
N ALA A 713 0.79 -3.69 30.45
CA ALA A 713 -0.32 -4.26 31.23
C ALA A 713 -1.13 -5.24 30.39
N ILE A 714 -1.74 -6.23 31.00
CA ILE A 714 -2.60 -7.21 30.31
C ILE A 714 -4.06 -6.83 30.41
N GLN A 715 -4.90 -7.44 29.59
CA GLN A 715 -6.35 -7.13 29.54
C GLN A 715 -7.06 -7.29 30.89
N ASP A 716 -6.58 -8.21 31.74
CA ASP A 716 -7.16 -8.48 33.06
C ASP A 716 -6.83 -7.37 34.10
N ASP A 717 -5.88 -6.50 33.82
CA ASP A 717 -5.54 -5.34 34.65
C ASP A 717 -6.53 -4.17 34.44
N PHE A 718 -7.44 -4.28 33.47
CA PHE A 718 -8.44 -3.26 33.18
C PHE A 718 -9.86 -3.85 33.35
N ASN A 719 -10.73 -3.10 34.00
CA ASN A 719 -12.14 -3.43 33.95
C ASN A 719 -12.68 -3.18 32.52
N THR A 720 -13.14 -4.23 31.85
CA THR A 720 -13.58 -4.23 30.44
C THR A 720 -14.81 -3.33 30.17
N GLU A 721 -15.46 -2.80 31.20
CA GLU A 721 -16.52 -1.80 31.03
C GLU A 721 -16.00 -0.37 30.76
N LEU A 722 -14.68 -0.17 30.71
CA LEU A 722 -14.02 1.11 30.58
C LEU A 722 -13.61 1.47 29.13
N ALA A 723 -14.58 1.59 28.26
CA ALA A 723 -14.45 2.45 27.09
C ALA A 723 -15.55 3.53 27.16
N PRO A 724 -15.53 4.43 28.16
CA PRO A 724 -16.57 5.43 28.30
C PRO A 724 -16.55 6.35 27.09
N THR A 725 -17.69 6.58 26.50
CA THR A 725 -17.89 7.67 25.56
C THR A 725 -18.05 8.96 26.33
N VAL A 726 -17.13 9.90 26.16
CA VAL A 726 -17.28 11.25 26.69
C VAL A 726 -18.05 12.07 25.65
N THR A 727 -19.12 12.71 26.07
CA THR A 727 -19.90 13.63 25.23
C THR A 727 -19.84 15.02 25.86
N LEU A 728 -19.43 16.00 25.07
CA LEU A 728 -19.50 17.43 25.42
C LEU A 728 -20.52 18.10 24.48
N ASN A 729 -21.53 18.69 25.06
CA ASN A 729 -22.63 19.32 24.33
C ASN A 729 -22.26 20.71 23.81
N ASP A 730 -23.15 21.33 23.05
CA ASP A 730 -23.02 22.69 22.58
C ASP A 730 -22.79 23.67 23.75
N GLY A 731 -21.69 24.42 23.69
CA GLY A 731 -21.27 25.37 24.73
C GLY A 731 -20.48 24.76 25.90
N GLU A 732 -20.34 23.44 26.01
CA GLU A 732 -19.49 22.82 27.04
C GLU A 732 -18.02 22.83 26.64
N SER A 733 -17.11 23.09 27.61
CA SER A 733 -15.65 23.19 27.43
C SER A 733 -14.88 22.18 28.30
#